data_4363269f94ce11dedf81168f40247c44
#
_entry.id   4363269f94ce11dedf81168f40247c44
#
_cell.length_a   1.000
_cell.length_b   1.000
_cell.length_c   1.000
_cell.angle_alpha   90.00
_cell.angle_beta   90.00
_cell.angle_gamma   90.00
#
_symmetry.space_group_name_H-M   'P 1'
#
loop_
_entity.id
_entity.type
_entity.pdbx_description
1 polymer ?
#
loop_
_entity_poly.entity_id
_entity_poly.type
_entity_poly.pdbx_seq_one_letter_code
_entity_poly.pdbx_strand_id
1 'polypeptide(L)'
;MTAGQSKTVPGRFVTGQRWLSQTEPELGLGLVINTESDRVTIHFPSTETTRVYTVENPPLTRVKFSVGDVLKTQDGKNFTVEGLEDQAGTVTYISRGKKIEESRLSDSLTFSKPYDRLLNAQVEEKQVYNLRHRALYRRFKTFRAPLRGLLNGRFTPRAHQLNVAVQASRFQSPRVLIADEQGLGKTVSAGLVLQRLHTFGNARRVLLVAPEAELANTLTELERRFSFSFQLLTEEDFDPKAAKKAPAKKAAKSSKAPPPHPFAEQEPSEDSEEERSDFWIAISLESLQGHRGKTARDAAEFPWDVLIVAGADHLHWSEEAPNAAYAAVEPVAASSASLLLLSNSGPEADTRHHFGRLHLLDPEAFSSPRKYSTHRKELEPLELAVTKLLGITACDREADSLLKPLQQGDARLKEMHKLWKEGREEVRDQIIDHLLDAHEAGRFVFRNTRALVSGIPSRHLELVPLEHKPDVRDALKEEFKPRATREPAPKGKPKAEPSAVDPAVTAWLTSMVNPPPPPVLAPGDPPPPPPPPLPRVLVLTASRARAAAVEKSLRNKVDGTVELVTDAPRGDQGVAPRVIICGDDDLPGRTFPGMDLVVLWDTPLSLDDLQRRLFASDNSFNGIIKVLLPTVADTPQEMTARWLHEGLLATSGTPAALADAHDEFAKPVHDVAKRIGAKHNPKLDDELKAIVKKTTAAVETAQRRLDKHRDLFLEAVSCRASSADQALSRMVSSDDDDSLDLFMNRTLETLGILVETKAPRIVFIKPNPESPFHFELVPKEGMSFAYHRAAACTREDAHFLTWDHPFVAQAIDRLLVTAIGNTAYVVWEDERAQIVLIEGIYLATPRSSAHDHLVARYMPPTPVRVVISHEFEDMSSEYTSEVVNKMVRNGRREWIRNNARPLHNILPGMMRNLNQRAEHRMRELAGKAALQMETILSADIARLKRLAETKRRKAEIKRIEEQIAATKPLFSAPMLVCDQLRLLRRGPSGKGI
;
A
#
# COMPACT_ATOMS: atom_id res chain seq x y z
N MET A 1 -55.67 9.67 -27.31
CA MET A 1 -54.97 10.95 -27.57
C MET A 1 -54.79 11.66 -26.25
N THR A 2 -53.63 11.60 -25.67
CA THR A 2 -53.08 12.62 -24.74
C THR A 2 -51.62 12.23 -24.55
N ALA A 3 -50.76 13.06 -25.09
CA ALA A 3 -49.33 12.91 -25.02
C ALA A 3 -48.85 13.14 -23.58
N GLY A 4 -48.22 12.12 -22.99
CA GLY A 4 -47.49 12.26 -21.72
C GLY A 4 -46.22 13.05 -21.93
N GLN A 5 -46.18 14.24 -21.30
CA GLN A 5 -44.96 15.00 -21.18
C GLN A 5 -43.95 14.22 -20.31
N SER A 6 -42.91 13.72 -20.94
CA SER A 6 -41.72 13.21 -20.30
C SER A 6 -41.02 14.41 -19.59
N LYS A 7 -41.01 14.41 -18.27
CA LYS A 7 -40.12 15.29 -17.48
C LYS A 7 -38.69 14.82 -17.71
N THR A 8 -38.00 15.43 -18.66
CA THR A 8 -36.55 15.33 -18.83
C THR A 8 -35.91 15.99 -17.63
N VAL A 9 -35.20 15.20 -16.80
CA VAL A 9 -34.21 15.69 -15.87
C VAL A 9 -33.17 16.43 -16.70
N PRO A 10 -32.77 17.66 -16.37
CA PRO A 10 -31.73 18.36 -17.14
C PRO A 10 -30.46 17.52 -17.13
N GLY A 11 -30.06 17.01 -18.28
CA GLY A 11 -28.87 16.16 -18.41
C GLY A 11 -27.63 16.92 -18.00
N ARG A 12 -26.75 16.29 -17.27
CA ARG A 12 -25.42 16.81 -16.85
C ARG A 12 -24.59 17.27 -18.06
N PHE A 13 -24.79 16.66 -19.23
CA PHE A 13 -24.12 16.94 -20.48
C PHE A 13 -25.10 17.51 -21.51
N VAL A 14 -24.67 18.60 -22.15
CA VAL A 14 -25.44 19.26 -23.23
C VAL A 14 -24.48 19.49 -24.41
N THR A 15 -24.94 19.19 -25.62
CA THR A 15 -24.17 19.45 -26.85
C THR A 15 -23.73 20.91 -26.92
N GLY A 16 -22.45 21.13 -27.26
CA GLY A 16 -21.86 22.45 -27.27
C GLY A 16 -21.08 22.81 -26.01
N GLN A 17 -21.20 22.03 -24.93
CA GLN A 17 -20.42 22.25 -23.72
C GLN A 17 -18.94 21.92 -23.93
N ARG A 18 -18.09 22.60 -23.17
CA ARG A 18 -16.64 22.35 -23.16
C ARG A 18 -16.22 21.60 -21.91
N TRP A 19 -15.46 20.49 -22.11
CA TRP A 19 -15.00 19.60 -21.05
C TRP A 19 -13.52 19.26 -21.22
N LEU A 20 -12.84 18.97 -20.12
CA LEU A 20 -11.46 18.46 -20.08
C LEU A 20 -11.47 17.02 -19.65
N SER A 21 -10.66 16.18 -20.30
CA SER A 21 -10.37 14.85 -19.80
C SER A 21 -9.45 14.94 -18.59
N GLN A 22 -9.82 14.26 -17.51
CA GLN A 22 -9.01 14.17 -16.28
C GLN A 22 -7.87 13.18 -16.43
N THR A 23 -8.07 12.17 -17.29
CA THR A 23 -7.11 11.09 -17.54
C THR A 23 -6.13 11.43 -18.66
N GLU A 24 -6.58 12.25 -19.65
CA GLU A 24 -5.81 12.67 -20.82
C GLU A 24 -5.86 14.22 -21.00
N PRO A 25 -5.21 14.98 -20.11
CA PRO A 25 -5.23 16.46 -20.20
C PRO A 25 -4.62 16.99 -21.50
N GLU A 26 -3.75 16.23 -22.12
CA GLU A 26 -3.10 16.52 -23.40
C GLU A 26 -4.06 16.59 -24.59
N LEU A 27 -5.25 16.00 -24.49
CA LEU A 27 -6.28 16.09 -25.52
C LEU A 27 -6.81 17.53 -25.67
N GLY A 28 -6.62 18.37 -24.67
CA GLY A 28 -7.08 19.74 -24.68
C GLY A 28 -8.58 19.90 -24.37
N LEU A 29 -9.17 20.96 -24.89
CA LEU A 29 -10.56 21.30 -24.63
C LEU A 29 -11.51 20.55 -25.57
N GLY A 30 -12.20 19.55 -25.01
CA GLY A 30 -13.18 18.76 -25.73
C GLY A 30 -14.52 19.47 -25.88
N LEU A 31 -15.22 19.23 -26.97
CA LEU A 31 -16.56 19.71 -27.28
C LEU A 31 -17.54 18.54 -27.23
N VAL A 32 -18.61 18.64 -26.44
CA VAL A 32 -19.70 17.66 -26.49
C VAL A 32 -20.41 17.74 -27.84
N ILE A 33 -20.33 16.66 -28.61
CA ILE A 33 -20.96 16.58 -29.94
C ILE A 33 -22.24 15.76 -29.92
N ASN A 34 -22.36 14.81 -29.01
CA ASN A 34 -23.56 13.99 -28.86
C ASN A 34 -23.75 13.59 -27.39
N THR A 35 -25.01 13.44 -26.95
CA THR A 35 -25.38 12.97 -25.61
C THR A 35 -26.53 11.99 -25.76
N GLU A 36 -26.34 10.77 -25.30
CA GLU A 36 -27.34 9.70 -25.19
C GLU A 36 -27.73 9.49 -23.73
N SER A 37 -28.60 8.56 -23.44
CA SER A 37 -29.10 8.33 -22.08
C SER A 37 -28.02 7.91 -21.09
N ASP A 38 -27.02 7.17 -21.54
CA ASP A 38 -25.94 6.56 -20.76
C ASP A 38 -24.53 6.99 -21.20
N ARG A 39 -24.37 7.63 -22.37
CA ARG A 39 -23.09 7.97 -22.98
C ARG A 39 -23.03 9.42 -23.44
N VAL A 40 -21.85 10.01 -23.36
CA VAL A 40 -21.55 11.31 -23.92
C VAL A 40 -20.35 11.20 -24.86
N THR A 41 -20.48 11.71 -26.07
CA THR A 41 -19.42 11.74 -27.07
C THR A 41 -18.78 13.12 -27.09
N ILE A 42 -17.46 13.16 -26.88
CA ILE A 42 -16.67 14.40 -26.84
C ILE A 42 -15.63 14.34 -27.95
N HIS A 43 -15.62 15.37 -28.77
CA HIS A 43 -14.58 15.58 -29.77
C HIS A 43 -13.52 16.53 -29.22
N PHE A 44 -12.25 16.16 -29.34
CA PHE A 44 -11.08 16.95 -28.94
C PHE A 44 -10.37 17.46 -30.22
N PRO A 45 -10.69 18.69 -30.65
CA PRO A 45 -10.21 19.18 -31.93
C PRO A 45 -8.70 19.40 -31.97
N SER A 46 -8.07 19.67 -30.81
CA SER A 46 -6.60 19.87 -30.71
C SER A 46 -5.79 18.65 -31.14
N THR A 47 -6.36 17.45 -31.00
CA THR A 47 -5.73 16.17 -31.34
C THR A 47 -6.50 15.42 -32.42
N GLU A 48 -7.59 16.00 -32.93
CA GLU A 48 -8.52 15.38 -33.89
C GLU A 48 -9.08 14.02 -33.43
N THR A 49 -9.18 13.83 -32.13
CA THR A 49 -9.68 12.58 -31.52
C THR A 49 -11.09 12.74 -30.97
N THR A 50 -11.86 11.66 -31.01
CA THR A 50 -13.18 11.60 -30.41
C THR A 50 -13.18 10.49 -29.35
N ARG A 51 -13.76 10.77 -28.17
CA ARG A 51 -13.90 9.86 -27.04
C ARG A 51 -15.35 9.73 -26.64
N VAL A 52 -15.74 8.54 -26.17
CA VAL A 52 -17.07 8.26 -25.64
C VAL A 52 -16.92 7.94 -24.16
N TYR A 53 -17.67 8.63 -23.30
CA TYR A 53 -17.66 8.44 -21.86
C TYR A 53 -19.05 8.07 -21.35
N THR A 54 -19.12 7.36 -20.24
CA THR A 54 -20.39 7.11 -19.54
C THR A 54 -20.91 8.38 -18.87
N VAL A 55 -22.21 8.60 -18.81
CA VAL A 55 -22.81 9.77 -18.14
C VAL A 55 -22.68 9.65 -16.62
N GLU A 56 -22.67 8.43 -16.08
CA GLU A 56 -22.44 8.16 -14.65
C GLU A 56 -20.95 8.17 -14.31
N ASN A 57 -20.45 9.25 -13.73
CA ASN A 57 -19.08 9.45 -13.26
C ASN A 57 -17.96 9.44 -14.34
N PRO A 58 -18.09 10.19 -15.42
CA PRO A 58 -16.99 10.27 -16.38
C PRO A 58 -15.79 11.01 -15.78
N PRO A 59 -14.55 10.65 -16.16
CA PRO A 59 -13.34 11.35 -15.77
C PRO A 59 -13.20 12.67 -16.52
N LEU A 60 -14.20 13.51 -16.43
CA LEU A 60 -14.34 14.78 -17.15
C LEU A 60 -14.56 15.94 -16.21
N THR A 61 -13.88 17.05 -16.45
CA THR A 61 -14.09 18.32 -15.75
C THR A 61 -14.78 19.31 -16.65
N ARG A 62 -15.92 19.85 -16.17
CA ARG A 62 -16.64 20.94 -16.84
C ARG A 62 -15.81 22.20 -16.80
N VAL A 63 -15.59 22.82 -17.97
CA VAL A 63 -14.85 24.09 -18.06
C VAL A 63 -15.86 25.24 -18.16
N LYS A 64 -15.77 26.15 -17.18
CA LYS A 64 -16.48 27.44 -17.20
C LYS A 64 -15.49 28.53 -16.89
N PHE A 65 -15.53 29.61 -17.65
CA PHE A 65 -14.64 30.76 -17.46
C PHE A 65 -15.36 31.84 -16.68
N SER A 66 -14.62 32.69 -15.96
CA SER A 66 -15.12 33.74 -15.08
C SER A 66 -15.00 35.11 -15.73
N VAL A 67 -15.72 36.09 -15.19
CA VAL A 67 -15.59 37.48 -15.60
C VAL A 67 -14.15 37.95 -15.37
N GLY A 68 -13.55 38.55 -16.40
CA GLY A 68 -12.15 38.96 -16.42
C GLY A 68 -11.20 38.02 -17.16
N ASP A 69 -11.63 36.77 -17.47
CA ASP A 69 -10.83 35.84 -18.26
C ASP A 69 -10.71 36.32 -19.71
N VAL A 70 -9.52 36.14 -20.29
CA VAL A 70 -9.25 36.43 -21.72
C VAL A 70 -9.32 35.11 -22.48
N LEU A 71 -10.32 35.00 -23.34
CA LEU A 71 -10.59 33.80 -24.15
C LEU A 71 -10.32 34.08 -25.62
N LYS A 72 -10.17 33.01 -26.39
CA LYS A 72 -9.99 33.06 -27.83
C LYS A 72 -11.14 32.36 -28.54
N THR A 73 -11.66 32.96 -29.61
CA THR A 73 -12.62 32.29 -30.49
C THR A 73 -11.92 31.37 -31.49
N GLN A 74 -12.65 30.45 -32.12
CA GLN A 74 -12.14 29.61 -33.22
C GLN A 74 -11.51 30.43 -34.35
N ASP A 75 -12.03 31.64 -34.60
CA ASP A 75 -11.48 32.59 -35.59
C ASP A 75 -10.18 33.27 -35.12
N GLY A 76 -9.63 32.85 -33.98
CA GLY A 76 -8.36 33.38 -33.47
C GLY A 76 -8.43 34.76 -32.79
N LYS A 77 -9.60 35.31 -32.56
CA LYS A 77 -9.79 36.64 -31.92
C LYS A 77 -9.86 36.51 -30.41
N ASN A 78 -9.04 37.26 -29.70
CA ASN A 78 -9.09 37.34 -28.25
C ASN A 78 -10.22 38.26 -27.77
N PHE A 79 -10.90 37.88 -26.68
CA PHE A 79 -11.91 38.71 -26.01
C PHE A 79 -11.82 38.48 -24.48
N THR A 80 -12.23 39.51 -23.75
CA THR A 80 -12.29 39.46 -22.28
C THR A 80 -13.74 39.21 -21.87
N VAL A 81 -13.97 38.26 -20.97
CA VAL A 81 -15.31 37.97 -20.43
C VAL A 81 -15.73 39.10 -19.50
N GLU A 82 -16.81 39.81 -19.83
CA GLU A 82 -17.42 40.87 -19.04
C GLU A 82 -18.69 40.41 -18.31
N GLY A 83 -19.31 39.37 -18.79
CA GLY A 83 -20.52 38.77 -18.21
C GLY A 83 -20.76 37.33 -18.70
N LEU A 84 -21.65 36.65 -18.00
CA LEU A 84 -22.02 35.24 -18.23
C LEU A 84 -23.54 35.13 -18.27
N GLU A 85 -24.06 34.37 -19.23
CA GLU A 85 -25.46 33.91 -19.26
C GLU A 85 -25.47 32.38 -19.36
N ASP A 86 -26.11 31.70 -18.42
CA ASP A 86 -26.30 30.23 -18.49
C ASP A 86 -27.65 29.98 -19.18
N GLN A 87 -27.63 29.38 -20.37
CA GLN A 87 -28.81 29.02 -21.14
C GLN A 87 -28.90 27.50 -21.30
N ALA A 88 -29.80 26.90 -20.57
CA ALA A 88 -30.11 25.46 -20.65
C ALA A 88 -28.85 24.56 -20.48
N GLY A 89 -27.89 24.98 -19.64
CA GLY A 89 -26.67 24.21 -19.33
C GLY A 89 -25.45 24.55 -20.19
N THR A 90 -25.57 25.36 -21.23
CA THR A 90 -24.44 25.96 -21.98
C THR A 90 -24.20 27.40 -21.51
N VAL A 91 -22.94 27.84 -21.52
CA VAL A 91 -22.56 29.18 -21.09
C VAL A 91 -22.35 30.09 -22.32
N THR A 92 -23.03 31.24 -22.32
CA THR A 92 -22.78 32.31 -23.27
C THR A 92 -21.98 33.41 -22.60
N TYR A 93 -20.80 33.72 -23.14
CA TYR A 93 -19.90 34.74 -22.66
C TYR A 93 -20.20 36.09 -23.30
N ILE A 94 -20.25 37.14 -22.51
CA ILE A 94 -20.51 38.53 -22.97
C ILE A 94 -19.20 39.30 -22.96
N SER A 95 -18.87 39.94 -24.09
CA SER A 95 -17.70 40.80 -24.22
C SER A 95 -18.05 41.98 -25.14
N ARG A 96 -17.89 43.20 -24.63
CA ARG A 96 -18.23 44.43 -25.37
C ARG A 96 -19.61 44.40 -26.05
N GLY A 97 -20.59 43.89 -25.30
CA GLY A 97 -21.96 43.75 -25.78
C GLY A 97 -22.21 42.63 -26.80
N LYS A 98 -21.19 41.82 -27.16
CA LYS A 98 -21.34 40.70 -28.06
C LYS A 98 -21.48 39.41 -27.22
N LYS A 99 -22.40 38.57 -27.65
CA LYS A 99 -22.63 37.22 -27.06
C LYS A 99 -21.83 36.20 -27.84
N ILE A 100 -21.02 35.44 -27.14
CA ILE A 100 -20.15 34.38 -27.69
C ILE A 100 -20.52 33.08 -27.01
N GLU A 101 -21.07 32.13 -27.78
CA GLU A 101 -21.41 30.83 -27.28
C GLU A 101 -20.17 30.02 -26.95
N GLU A 102 -20.28 29.17 -25.92
CA GLU A 102 -19.24 28.30 -25.46
C GLU A 102 -18.69 27.35 -26.56
N SER A 103 -19.56 26.92 -27.47
CA SER A 103 -19.20 26.10 -28.64
C SER A 103 -18.21 26.77 -29.58
N ARG A 104 -18.19 28.10 -29.64
CA ARG A 104 -17.32 28.93 -30.52
C ARG A 104 -15.98 29.29 -29.89
N LEU A 105 -15.68 28.78 -28.70
CA LEU A 105 -14.37 28.97 -28.12
C LEU A 105 -13.31 28.17 -28.89
N SER A 106 -12.09 28.73 -28.92
CA SER A 106 -10.93 28.05 -29.53
C SER A 106 -10.68 26.71 -28.85
N ASP A 107 -10.37 25.71 -29.62
CA ASP A 107 -10.08 24.36 -29.18
C ASP A 107 -8.70 24.21 -28.52
N SER A 108 -7.77 25.11 -28.88
CA SER A 108 -6.56 25.24 -28.09
C SER A 108 -6.94 25.89 -26.78
N LEU A 109 -6.71 25.18 -25.65
CA LEU A 109 -6.68 25.80 -24.35
C LEU A 109 -5.62 26.90 -24.35
N THR A 110 -6.00 28.06 -24.80
CA THR A 110 -5.45 29.27 -24.29
C THR A 110 -6.17 29.61 -22.98
N PHE A 111 -6.11 28.69 -21.97
CA PHE A 111 -5.89 29.18 -20.64
C PHE A 111 -4.70 30.12 -20.80
N SER A 112 -4.93 31.39 -20.54
CA SER A 112 -3.93 32.42 -20.86
C SER A 112 -2.56 31.85 -20.58
N LYS A 113 -1.80 31.55 -21.67
CA LYS A 113 -0.46 30.98 -21.51
C LYS A 113 0.20 31.81 -20.42
N PRO A 114 1.00 31.25 -19.53
CA PRO A 114 1.61 32.01 -18.46
C PRO A 114 2.23 33.33 -18.96
N TYR A 115 2.69 33.35 -20.21
CA TYR A 115 3.19 34.52 -20.90
C TYR A 115 2.12 35.59 -21.11
N ASP A 116 0.93 35.23 -21.60
CA ASP A 116 -0.15 36.17 -21.87
C ASP A 116 -0.70 36.75 -20.54
N ARG A 117 -0.81 35.93 -19.49
CA ARG A 117 -1.19 36.42 -18.16
C ARG A 117 -0.17 37.37 -17.59
N LEU A 118 1.11 37.13 -17.77
CA LEU A 118 2.17 38.00 -17.30
C LEU A 118 2.10 39.35 -17.95
N LEU A 119 1.92 39.41 -19.29
CA LEU A 119 1.78 40.68 -20.04
C LEU A 119 0.54 41.49 -19.65
N ASN A 120 -0.54 40.78 -19.31
CA ASN A 120 -1.78 41.41 -18.85
C ASN A 120 -1.78 41.76 -17.35
N ALA A 121 -0.63 41.62 -16.66
CA ALA A 121 -0.48 41.80 -15.22
C ALA A 121 -1.45 40.96 -14.37
N GLN A 122 -1.82 39.80 -14.90
CA GLN A 122 -2.58 38.78 -14.17
C GLN A 122 -1.61 37.88 -13.39
N VAL A 123 -0.97 38.46 -12.41
CA VAL A 123 0.02 37.77 -11.56
C VAL A 123 -0.56 37.46 -10.19
N GLU A 124 -0.12 36.36 -9.63
CA GLU A 124 -0.54 35.87 -8.32
C GLU A 124 0.58 36.06 -7.29
N GLU A 125 0.26 35.80 -6.03
CA GLU A 125 1.23 35.87 -4.95
C GLU A 125 2.29 34.77 -5.06
N LYS A 126 3.49 35.09 -4.58
CA LYS A 126 4.60 34.11 -4.57
C LYS A 126 4.26 32.83 -3.85
N GLN A 127 3.38 32.86 -2.84
CA GLN A 127 2.96 31.69 -2.09
C GLN A 127 2.21 30.71 -2.97
N VAL A 128 1.28 31.18 -3.80
CA VAL A 128 0.48 30.37 -4.72
C VAL A 128 1.35 29.85 -5.88
N TYR A 129 2.24 30.71 -6.42
CA TYR A 129 3.23 30.27 -7.40
C TYR A 129 4.12 29.15 -6.86
N ASN A 130 4.63 29.31 -5.64
CA ASN A 130 5.48 28.30 -5.00
C ASN A 130 4.71 27.03 -4.67
N LEU A 131 3.41 27.11 -4.36
CA LEU A 131 2.57 25.94 -4.14
C LEU A 131 2.51 25.08 -5.40
N ARG A 132 2.23 25.68 -6.56
CA ARG A 132 2.22 25.00 -7.85
C ARG A 132 3.60 24.42 -8.20
N HIS A 133 4.68 25.17 -8.00
CA HIS A 133 6.04 24.67 -8.18
C HIS A 133 6.33 23.45 -7.31
N ARG A 134 5.90 23.50 -6.04
CA ARG A 134 6.02 22.33 -5.13
C ARG A 134 5.21 21.15 -5.62
N ALA A 135 4.00 21.35 -6.15
CA ALA A 135 3.17 20.30 -6.70
C ALA A 135 3.88 19.58 -7.86
N LEU A 136 4.40 20.30 -8.85
CA LEU A 136 5.18 19.75 -9.97
C LEU A 136 6.40 18.95 -9.48
N TYR A 137 7.16 19.56 -8.57
CA TYR A 137 8.38 18.92 -8.06
C TYR A 137 8.11 17.71 -7.18
N ARG A 138 7.04 17.74 -6.36
CA ARG A 138 6.62 16.60 -5.54
C ARG A 138 6.09 15.47 -6.40
N ARG A 139 5.27 15.76 -7.41
CA ARG A 139 4.85 14.77 -8.41
C ARG A 139 6.05 14.05 -9.02
N PHE A 140 7.03 14.80 -9.51
CA PHE A 140 8.27 14.24 -10.06
C PHE A 140 9.06 13.39 -9.05
N LYS A 141 9.24 13.88 -7.81
CA LYS A 141 9.93 13.13 -6.75
C LYS A 141 9.23 11.83 -6.39
N THR A 142 7.90 11.87 -6.26
CA THR A 142 7.10 10.68 -5.94
C THR A 142 7.27 9.60 -7.00
N PHE A 143 7.23 9.96 -8.28
CA PHE A 143 7.44 8.98 -9.35
C PHE A 143 8.82 8.33 -9.33
N ARG A 144 9.84 9.01 -8.85
CA ARG A 144 11.24 8.53 -8.74
C ARG A 144 11.61 8.00 -7.36
N ALA A 145 10.71 8.03 -6.40
CA ALA A 145 11.00 7.59 -5.04
C ALA A 145 11.30 6.08 -5.01
N PRO A 146 12.39 5.65 -4.35
CA PRO A 146 12.72 4.22 -4.24
C PRO A 146 11.63 3.38 -3.58
N LEU A 147 10.87 3.99 -2.65
CA LEU A 147 9.76 3.36 -1.93
C LEU A 147 8.38 3.64 -2.55
N ARG A 148 8.33 4.14 -3.80
CA ARG A 148 7.06 4.35 -4.48
C ARG A 148 6.22 3.07 -4.49
N GLY A 149 4.95 3.18 -4.09
CA GLY A 149 4.04 2.06 -3.96
C GLY A 149 4.24 1.21 -2.69
N LEU A 150 5.12 1.61 -1.75
CA LEU A 150 5.31 0.91 -0.48
C LEU A 150 4.86 1.73 0.73
N LEU A 151 4.52 3.01 0.54
CA LEU A 151 4.26 3.92 1.65
C LEU A 151 2.83 3.83 2.21
N ASN A 152 1.84 3.44 1.41
CA ASN A 152 0.41 3.58 1.74
C ASN A 152 -0.16 2.52 2.71
N GLY A 153 0.64 1.67 3.33
CA GLY A 153 0.10 0.62 4.20
C GLY A 153 -0.08 1.07 5.66
N ARG A 154 -1.18 0.64 6.31
CA ARG A 154 -1.43 0.82 7.74
C ARG A 154 -0.86 -0.36 8.54
N PHE A 155 0.43 -0.37 8.77
CA PHE A 155 1.13 -1.41 9.52
C PHE A 155 2.40 -0.82 10.16
N THR A 156 2.93 -1.46 11.19
CA THR A 156 4.26 -1.13 11.71
C THR A 156 5.32 -1.66 10.76
N PRO A 157 6.13 -0.77 10.12
CA PRO A 157 7.11 -1.21 9.13
C PRO A 157 8.21 -2.07 9.76
N ARG A 158 8.55 -3.17 9.10
CA ARG A 158 9.63 -4.06 9.49
C ARG A 158 10.61 -4.26 8.34
N ALA A 159 11.89 -4.28 8.67
CA ALA A 159 12.97 -4.35 7.69
C ALA A 159 12.84 -5.55 6.74
N HIS A 160 12.54 -6.76 7.26
CA HIS A 160 12.39 -7.97 6.44
C HIS A 160 11.21 -7.88 5.46
N GLN A 161 10.05 -7.33 5.87
CA GLN A 161 8.89 -7.16 4.99
C GLN A 161 9.18 -6.20 3.83
N LEU A 162 9.83 -5.08 4.13
CA LEU A 162 10.26 -4.11 3.11
C LEU A 162 11.31 -4.72 2.17
N ASN A 163 12.24 -5.52 2.71
CA ASN A 163 13.23 -6.21 1.88
C ASN A 163 12.56 -7.17 0.89
N VAL A 164 11.62 -8.02 1.36
CA VAL A 164 10.83 -8.90 0.49
C VAL A 164 10.14 -8.10 -0.61
N ALA A 165 9.45 -7.01 -0.24
CA ALA A 165 8.73 -6.18 -1.20
C ALA A 165 9.66 -5.52 -2.23
N VAL A 166 10.80 -4.97 -1.79
CA VAL A 166 11.77 -4.33 -2.69
C VAL A 166 12.42 -5.35 -3.62
N GLN A 167 12.83 -6.51 -3.10
CA GLN A 167 13.49 -7.55 -3.90
C GLN A 167 12.54 -8.21 -4.90
N ALA A 168 11.35 -8.64 -4.46
CA ALA A 168 10.36 -9.26 -5.33
C ALA A 168 9.92 -8.32 -6.46
N SER A 169 9.64 -7.06 -6.15
CA SER A 169 9.16 -6.08 -7.12
C SER A 169 10.25 -5.45 -8.02
N ARG A 170 11.50 -5.90 -7.94
CA ARG A 170 12.53 -5.62 -8.98
C ARG A 170 12.11 -6.22 -10.33
N PHE A 171 11.36 -7.32 -10.30
CA PHE A 171 10.87 -8.01 -11.48
C PHE A 171 9.49 -7.48 -11.89
N GLN A 172 9.24 -7.41 -13.17
CA GLN A 172 7.92 -6.99 -13.67
C GLN A 172 6.83 -8.03 -13.37
N SER A 173 7.18 -9.30 -13.40
CA SER A 173 6.31 -10.42 -13.11
C SER A 173 6.97 -11.34 -12.07
N PRO A 174 6.95 -10.97 -10.77
CA PRO A 174 7.59 -11.75 -9.74
C PRO A 174 6.86 -13.07 -9.52
N ARG A 175 7.64 -14.14 -9.34
CA ARG A 175 7.14 -15.45 -8.92
C ARG A 175 7.97 -15.89 -7.74
N VAL A 176 7.38 -15.76 -6.54
CA VAL A 176 8.12 -15.92 -5.29
C VAL A 176 7.35 -16.73 -4.25
N LEU A 177 8.09 -17.45 -3.43
CA LEU A 177 7.62 -18.11 -2.23
C LEU A 177 8.03 -17.28 -1.01
N ILE A 178 7.07 -16.77 -0.28
CA ILE A 178 7.26 -16.11 1.02
C ILE A 178 7.01 -17.18 2.09
N ALA A 179 8.09 -17.83 2.53
CA ALA A 179 8.07 -18.92 3.49
C ALA A 179 8.51 -18.45 4.89
N ASP A 180 8.14 -17.22 5.25
CA ASP A 180 8.47 -16.63 6.55
C ASP A 180 7.82 -17.40 7.69
N GLU A 181 8.49 -17.44 8.84
CA GLU A 181 7.94 -18.03 10.05
C GLU A 181 6.59 -17.38 10.43
N GLN A 182 5.67 -18.15 11.00
CA GLN A 182 4.35 -17.67 11.39
C GLN A 182 4.47 -16.47 12.35
N GLY A 183 3.64 -15.42 12.13
CA GLY A 183 3.66 -14.19 12.92
C GLY A 183 4.66 -13.13 12.44
N LEU A 184 5.45 -13.36 11.36
CA LEU A 184 6.32 -12.37 10.75
C LEU A 184 5.61 -11.47 9.73
N GLY A 185 4.31 -11.67 9.49
CA GLY A 185 3.48 -10.82 8.64
C GLY A 185 3.63 -11.07 7.15
N LYS A 186 3.56 -12.34 6.71
CA LYS A 186 3.58 -12.73 5.29
C LYS A 186 2.54 -12.00 4.44
N THR A 187 1.31 -11.85 4.96
CA THR A 187 0.23 -11.10 4.31
C THR A 187 0.63 -9.65 4.07
N VAL A 188 1.35 -9.04 5.03
CA VAL A 188 1.89 -7.67 4.88
C VAL A 188 2.94 -7.62 3.78
N SER A 189 3.88 -8.59 3.76
CA SER A 189 4.90 -8.68 2.69
C SER A 189 4.26 -8.83 1.31
N ALA A 190 3.27 -9.72 1.17
CA ALA A 190 2.53 -9.92 -0.07
C ALA A 190 1.71 -8.70 -0.47
N GLY A 191 1.04 -8.05 0.49
CA GLY A 191 0.30 -6.81 0.28
C GLY A 191 1.19 -5.66 -0.20
N LEU A 192 2.40 -5.54 0.33
CA LEU A 192 3.41 -4.57 -0.14
C LEU A 192 3.87 -4.86 -1.57
N VAL A 193 4.15 -6.13 -1.91
CA VAL A 193 4.49 -6.52 -3.28
C VAL A 193 3.34 -6.18 -4.22
N LEU A 194 2.11 -6.56 -3.86
CA LEU A 194 0.91 -6.30 -4.65
C LEU A 194 0.68 -4.80 -4.86
N GLN A 195 0.77 -4.00 -3.79
CA GLN A 195 0.61 -2.55 -3.85
C GLN A 195 1.61 -1.89 -4.79
N ARG A 196 2.87 -2.35 -4.75
CA ARG A 196 3.89 -1.83 -5.66
C ARG A 196 3.66 -2.24 -7.10
N LEU A 197 3.28 -3.50 -7.36
CA LEU A 197 2.91 -3.96 -8.69
C LEU A 197 1.71 -3.18 -9.25
N HIS A 198 0.70 -2.95 -8.41
CA HIS A 198 -0.46 -2.14 -8.78
C HIS A 198 -0.07 -0.69 -9.11
N THR A 199 0.75 -0.04 -8.27
CA THR A 199 1.26 1.32 -8.51
C THR A 199 2.04 1.45 -9.84
N PHE A 200 2.66 0.35 -10.30
CA PHE A 200 3.37 0.29 -11.58
C PHE A 200 2.51 -0.25 -12.75
N GLY A 201 1.22 -0.49 -12.52
CA GLY A 201 0.28 -0.96 -13.54
C GLY A 201 0.42 -2.44 -13.90
N ASN A 202 1.14 -3.23 -13.09
CA ASN A 202 1.40 -4.66 -13.32
C ASN A 202 0.47 -5.59 -12.51
N ALA A 203 -0.57 -5.08 -11.87
CA ALA A 203 -1.53 -5.83 -11.06
C ALA A 203 -2.93 -5.24 -11.17
N ARG A 204 -3.55 -5.40 -12.34
CA ARG A 204 -4.94 -4.99 -12.57
C ARG A 204 -5.91 -6.14 -12.35
N ARG A 205 -5.53 -7.35 -12.76
CA ARG A 205 -6.30 -8.57 -12.63
C ARG A 205 -5.62 -9.45 -11.58
N VAL A 206 -6.21 -9.54 -10.41
CA VAL A 206 -5.63 -10.23 -9.26
C VAL A 206 -6.57 -11.33 -8.78
N LEU A 207 -6.05 -12.54 -8.64
CA LEU A 207 -6.74 -13.64 -8.01
C LEU A 207 -6.07 -13.99 -6.67
N LEU A 208 -6.86 -13.98 -5.61
CA LEU A 208 -6.46 -14.44 -4.28
C LEU A 208 -7.11 -15.79 -4.00
N VAL A 209 -6.31 -16.78 -3.66
CA VAL A 209 -6.76 -18.12 -3.25
C VAL A 209 -6.28 -18.37 -1.82
N ALA A 210 -7.17 -18.80 -0.94
CA ALA A 210 -6.84 -19.17 0.44
C ALA A 210 -7.76 -20.30 0.93
N PRO A 211 -7.34 -21.10 1.94
CA PRO A 211 -8.26 -22.01 2.60
C PRO A 211 -9.51 -21.29 3.11
N GLU A 212 -10.68 -21.92 3.06
CA GLU A 212 -11.95 -21.33 3.51
C GLU A 212 -11.87 -20.74 4.92
N ALA A 213 -11.18 -21.44 5.83
CA ALA A 213 -11.00 -21.02 7.22
C ALA A 213 -10.13 -19.74 7.36
N GLU A 214 -9.25 -19.45 6.41
CA GLU A 214 -8.30 -18.33 6.46
C GLU A 214 -8.72 -17.17 5.56
N LEU A 215 -9.61 -17.40 4.58
CA LEU A 215 -9.94 -16.46 3.52
C LEU A 215 -10.50 -15.14 4.08
N ALA A 216 -11.48 -15.22 4.97
CA ALA A 216 -12.09 -14.03 5.57
C ALA A 216 -11.07 -13.18 6.34
N ASN A 217 -10.18 -13.83 7.10
CA ASN A 217 -9.13 -13.15 7.85
C ASN A 217 -8.11 -12.48 6.92
N THR A 218 -7.70 -13.18 5.85
CA THR A 218 -6.75 -12.66 4.85
C THR A 218 -7.33 -11.44 4.12
N LEU A 219 -8.60 -11.50 3.70
CA LEU A 219 -9.29 -10.37 3.07
C LEU A 219 -9.40 -9.17 4.00
N THR A 220 -9.83 -9.40 5.24
CA THR A 220 -9.92 -8.35 6.26
C THR A 220 -8.56 -7.71 6.54
N GLU A 221 -7.50 -8.50 6.59
CA GLU A 221 -6.14 -7.97 6.79
C GLU A 221 -5.68 -7.11 5.61
N LEU A 222 -5.91 -7.54 4.37
CA LEU A 222 -5.56 -6.79 3.17
C LEU A 222 -6.38 -5.51 3.03
N GLU A 223 -7.67 -5.55 3.33
CA GLU A 223 -8.55 -4.38 3.31
C GLU A 223 -8.14 -3.36 4.37
N ARG A 224 -7.98 -3.77 5.63
CA ARG A 224 -7.61 -2.86 6.72
C ARG A 224 -6.23 -2.25 6.57
N ARG A 225 -5.24 -3.03 6.09
CA ARG A 225 -3.86 -2.55 5.97
C ARG A 225 -3.58 -1.79 4.69
N PHE A 226 -4.20 -2.19 3.58
CA PHE A 226 -3.87 -1.67 2.24
C PHE A 226 -5.06 -1.05 1.51
N SER A 227 -6.26 -1.13 2.09
CA SER A 227 -7.52 -0.71 1.44
C SER A 227 -7.79 -1.49 0.15
N PHE A 228 -7.37 -2.77 0.10
CA PHE A 228 -7.64 -3.65 -1.04
C PHE A 228 -9.00 -4.30 -0.90
N SER A 229 -9.87 -4.06 -1.87
CA SER A 229 -11.20 -4.65 -1.94
C SER A 229 -11.22 -5.75 -2.99
N PHE A 230 -11.60 -6.96 -2.58
CA PHE A 230 -11.75 -8.12 -3.43
C PHE A 230 -13.21 -8.52 -3.54
N GLN A 231 -13.66 -8.88 -4.74
CA GLN A 231 -14.93 -9.55 -4.94
C GLN A 231 -14.78 -11.01 -4.55
N LEU A 232 -15.59 -11.46 -3.57
CA LEU A 232 -15.60 -12.86 -3.15
C LEU A 232 -16.44 -13.67 -4.13
N LEU A 233 -15.89 -14.74 -4.70
CA LEU A 233 -16.60 -15.75 -5.46
C LEU A 233 -16.83 -17.00 -4.62
N THR A 234 -18.05 -17.51 -4.66
CA THR A 234 -18.50 -18.71 -3.96
C THR A 234 -18.80 -19.84 -4.95
N GLU A 235 -18.95 -21.06 -4.49
CA GLU A 235 -19.34 -22.20 -5.35
C GLU A 235 -20.66 -21.94 -6.08
N GLU A 236 -21.58 -21.17 -5.47
CA GLU A 236 -22.88 -20.86 -6.05
C GLU A 236 -22.76 -20.02 -7.33
N ASP A 237 -21.72 -19.20 -7.45
CA ASP A 237 -21.47 -18.36 -8.62
C ASP A 237 -21.10 -19.20 -9.86
N PHE A 238 -20.61 -20.42 -9.64
CA PHE A 238 -20.23 -21.37 -10.70
C PHE A 238 -21.31 -22.43 -10.99
N ASP A 239 -22.40 -22.52 -10.19
CA ASP A 239 -23.48 -23.48 -10.42
C ASP A 239 -24.57 -22.88 -11.35
N PRO A 240 -24.70 -23.39 -12.62
CA PRO A 240 -25.72 -22.91 -13.55
C PRO A 240 -27.16 -23.15 -13.08
N LYS A 241 -27.36 -23.96 -12.02
CA LYS A 241 -28.68 -24.20 -11.40
C LYS A 241 -29.00 -23.21 -10.30
N ALA A 242 -27.99 -22.68 -9.59
CA ALA A 242 -28.18 -21.65 -8.57
C ALA A 242 -28.62 -20.30 -9.17
N ALA A 243 -28.10 -19.95 -10.34
CA ALA A 243 -28.50 -18.76 -11.10
C ALA A 243 -30.00 -18.71 -11.47
N LYS A 244 -30.70 -19.86 -11.48
CA LYS A 244 -32.12 -19.93 -11.71
C LYS A 244 -33.01 -19.75 -10.45
N LYS A 245 -32.42 -19.77 -9.25
CA LYS A 245 -33.11 -19.67 -7.96
C LYS A 245 -32.98 -18.35 -7.25
N ALA A 246 -32.11 -17.47 -7.70
CA ALA A 246 -31.95 -16.13 -7.12
C ALA A 246 -33.24 -15.31 -7.35
N PRO A 247 -33.84 -14.68 -6.31
CA PRO A 247 -35.03 -13.86 -6.48
C PRO A 247 -34.64 -12.64 -7.35
N ALA A 248 -35.28 -12.56 -8.52
CA ALA A 248 -35.07 -11.49 -9.49
C ALA A 248 -35.33 -10.13 -8.84
N LYS A 249 -34.30 -9.42 -8.42
CA LYS A 249 -34.33 -7.96 -8.30
C LYS A 249 -34.56 -7.44 -9.72
N LYS A 250 -35.69 -6.77 -9.92
CA LYS A 250 -36.19 -6.21 -11.17
C LYS A 250 -35.05 -5.55 -11.99
N ALA A 251 -34.49 -6.27 -12.93
CA ALA A 251 -33.74 -5.71 -14.04
C ALA A 251 -34.38 -6.19 -15.34
N ALA A 252 -34.43 -5.30 -16.30
CA ALA A 252 -35.23 -5.27 -17.47
C ALA A 252 -35.20 -6.56 -18.33
N LYS A 253 -36.39 -6.89 -18.88
CA LYS A 253 -36.58 -7.89 -19.91
C LYS A 253 -35.74 -7.56 -21.15
N SER A 254 -34.72 -8.36 -21.45
CA SER A 254 -34.46 -8.85 -22.80
C SER A 254 -33.22 -9.77 -22.80
N SER A 255 -33.40 -10.86 -23.48
CA SER A 255 -32.53 -11.86 -24.09
C SER A 255 -32.46 -13.23 -23.41
N LYS A 256 -32.78 -14.23 -24.24
CA LYS A 256 -32.67 -15.66 -23.99
C LYS A 256 -31.19 -16.14 -24.11
N ALA A 257 -30.27 -15.60 -23.35
CA ALA A 257 -28.94 -16.16 -23.24
C ALA A 257 -28.73 -16.78 -21.85
N PRO A 258 -27.97 -17.88 -21.69
CA PRO A 258 -27.58 -18.36 -20.37
C PRO A 258 -26.80 -17.27 -19.65
N PRO A 259 -26.84 -17.20 -18.30
CA PRO A 259 -26.08 -16.21 -17.56
C PRO A 259 -24.60 -16.38 -17.91
N PRO A 260 -23.89 -15.28 -18.18
CA PRO A 260 -22.48 -15.33 -18.50
C PRO A 260 -21.68 -15.94 -17.36
N HIS A 261 -20.59 -16.62 -17.71
CA HIS A 261 -19.64 -17.22 -16.78
C HIS A 261 -19.00 -16.13 -15.90
N PRO A 262 -18.77 -16.32 -14.59
CA PRO A 262 -18.20 -15.28 -13.71
C PRO A 262 -16.90 -14.66 -14.20
N PHE A 263 -16.11 -15.40 -15.00
CA PHE A 263 -14.91 -14.89 -15.66
C PHE A 263 -15.10 -14.43 -17.11
N ALA A 264 -16.30 -14.60 -17.71
CA ALA A 264 -16.55 -14.35 -19.12
C ALA A 264 -17.17 -12.97 -19.42
N GLU A 265 -17.65 -12.23 -18.43
CA GLU A 265 -18.34 -10.94 -18.64
C GLU A 265 -17.44 -9.76 -18.99
N GLN A 266 -16.12 -9.94 -19.05
CA GLN A 266 -15.20 -8.85 -19.32
C GLN A 266 -14.05 -9.27 -20.25
N GLU A 267 -14.35 -9.78 -21.44
CA GLU A 267 -13.35 -9.65 -22.51
C GLU A 267 -13.37 -8.20 -22.99
N PRO A 268 -12.27 -7.47 -22.77
CA PRO A 268 -12.15 -6.08 -23.19
C PRO A 268 -12.10 -5.99 -24.71
N SER A 269 -12.94 -5.12 -25.28
CA SER A 269 -12.73 -4.67 -26.65
C SER A 269 -11.50 -3.75 -26.70
N GLU A 270 -10.58 -3.96 -27.61
CA GLU A 270 -9.26 -3.30 -27.67
C GLU A 270 -9.28 -1.75 -27.73
N ASP A 271 -10.46 -1.11 -27.78
CA ASP A 271 -10.64 0.33 -28.04
C ASP A 271 -11.41 1.13 -26.97
N SER A 272 -11.82 0.54 -25.81
CA SER A 272 -12.59 1.28 -24.80
C SER A 272 -11.80 1.57 -23.52
N GLU A 273 -11.85 2.83 -23.04
CA GLU A 273 -11.25 3.27 -21.78
C GLU A 273 -11.92 2.65 -20.51
N GLU A 274 -13.08 2.01 -20.63
CA GLU A 274 -13.74 1.21 -19.60
C GLU A 274 -12.90 -0.02 -19.18
N GLU A 275 -11.89 -0.40 -19.97
CA GLU A 275 -10.99 -1.53 -19.73
C GLU A 275 -9.97 -1.32 -18.60
N ARG A 276 -9.98 -0.19 -17.93
CA ARG A 276 -8.99 0.16 -16.90
C ARG A 276 -9.45 -0.07 -15.47
N SER A 277 -10.63 -0.67 -15.24
CA SER A 277 -11.06 -1.02 -13.89
C SER A 277 -10.26 -2.19 -13.34
N ASP A 278 -9.81 -2.06 -12.09
CA ASP A 278 -9.14 -3.14 -11.38
C ASP A 278 -10.13 -4.30 -11.16
N PHE A 279 -9.69 -5.51 -11.53
CA PHE A 279 -10.47 -6.74 -11.40
C PHE A 279 -9.82 -7.66 -10.39
N TRP A 280 -10.26 -7.56 -9.14
CA TRP A 280 -9.68 -8.25 -8.01
C TRP A 280 -10.67 -9.23 -7.40
N ILE A 281 -10.35 -10.51 -7.47
CA ILE A 281 -11.20 -11.62 -7.05
C ILE A 281 -10.53 -12.44 -5.96
N ALA A 282 -11.33 -12.91 -5.03
CA ALA A 282 -10.95 -13.88 -4.02
C ALA A 282 -11.83 -15.12 -4.09
N ILE A 283 -11.22 -16.29 -3.95
CA ILE A 283 -11.92 -17.58 -3.95
C ILE A 283 -11.29 -18.50 -2.91
N SER A 284 -12.11 -19.34 -2.25
CA SER A 284 -11.55 -20.34 -1.36
C SER A 284 -10.87 -21.48 -2.15
N LEU A 285 -9.86 -22.09 -1.53
CA LEU A 285 -9.14 -23.21 -2.13
C LEU A 285 -10.09 -24.40 -2.39
N GLU A 286 -11.06 -24.61 -1.52
CA GLU A 286 -12.10 -25.62 -1.61
C GLU A 286 -13.04 -25.32 -2.80
N SER A 287 -13.48 -24.09 -2.97
CA SER A 287 -14.30 -23.68 -4.12
C SER A 287 -13.54 -23.79 -5.45
N LEU A 288 -12.23 -23.50 -5.45
CA LEU A 288 -11.38 -23.68 -6.63
C LEU A 288 -11.26 -25.15 -7.04
N GLN A 289 -11.26 -26.10 -6.08
CA GLN A 289 -11.29 -27.54 -6.31
C GLN A 289 -12.66 -28.03 -6.80
N GLY A 290 -13.73 -27.24 -6.62
CA GLY A 290 -15.11 -27.59 -6.89
C GLY A 290 -15.41 -27.97 -8.33
N HIS A 291 -16.62 -28.51 -8.56
CA HIS A 291 -17.10 -28.93 -9.87
C HIS A 291 -16.13 -29.84 -10.65
N ARG A 292 -15.44 -30.78 -9.97
CA ARG A 292 -14.45 -31.69 -10.57
C ARG A 292 -13.33 -30.97 -11.32
N GLY A 293 -12.84 -29.86 -10.77
CA GLY A 293 -11.76 -29.06 -11.32
C GLY A 293 -12.19 -28.18 -12.51
N LYS A 294 -13.48 -27.99 -12.76
CA LYS A 294 -13.96 -27.06 -13.79
C LYS A 294 -13.62 -25.63 -13.41
N THR A 295 -13.88 -25.24 -12.17
CA THR A 295 -13.57 -23.90 -11.65
C THR A 295 -12.10 -23.52 -11.84
N ALA A 296 -11.19 -24.46 -11.55
CA ALA A 296 -9.76 -24.25 -11.75
C ALA A 296 -9.37 -24.08 -13.23
N ARG A 297 -10.02 -24.82 -14.15
CA ARG A 297 -9.78 -24.69 -15.59
C ARG A 297 -10.29 -23.35 -16.11
N ASP A 298 -11.51 -22.96 -15.72
CA ASP A 298 -12.11 -21.69 -16.12
C ASP A 298 -11.27 -20.53 -15.59
N ALA A 299 -10.77 -20.61 -14.34
CA ALA A 299 -9.85 -19.63 -13.78
C ALA A 299 -8.51 -19.59 -14.53
N ALA A 300 -8.01 -20.73 -15.02
CA ALA A 300 -6.74 -20.80 -15.76
C ALA A 300 -6.83 -20.20 -17.19
N GLU A 301 -8.03 -20.12 -17.76
CA GLU A 301 -8.25 -19.48 -19.07
C GLU A 301 -8.22 -17.95 -18.97
N PHE A 302 -8.43 -17.39 -17.78
CA PHE A 302 -8.40 -15.95 -17.56
C PHE A 302 -6.96 -15.42 -17.40
N PRO A 303 -6.59 -14.30 -18.06
CA PRO A 303 -5.21 -13.80 -18.06
C PRO A 303 -4.89 -13.00 -16.78
N TRP A 304 -4.64 -13.66 -15.66
CA TRP A 304 -4.28 -13.04 -14.38
C TRP A 304 -2.91 -12.36 -14.44
N ASP A 305 -2.84 -11.12 -13.96
CA ASP A 305 -1.57 -10.43 -13.77
C ASP A 305 -0.85 -10.95 -12.53
N VAL A 306 -1.62 -11.21 -11.45
CA VAL A 306 -1.10 -11.74 -10.18
C VAL A 306 -2.00 -12.82 -9.62
N LEU A 307 -1.44 -13.96 -9.29
CA LEU A 307 -2.04 -14.99 -8.44
C LEU A 307 -1.37 -14.97 -7.07
N ILE A 308 -2.19 -14.86 -6.01
CA ILE A 308 -1.74 -14.96 -4.62
C ILE A 308 -2.36 -16.22 -4.03
N VAL A 309 -1.54 -17.11 -3.49
CA VAL A 309 -2.00 -18.32 -2.79
C VAL A 309 -1.58 -18.19 -1.33
N ALA A 310 -2.52 -17.84 -0.46
CA ALA A 310 -2.34 -17.88 0.98
C ALA A 310 -2.56 -19.34 1.47
N GLY A 311 -1.77 -19.77 2.45
CA GLY A 311 -1.86 -21.16 2.93
C GLY A 311 -1.26 -22.17 1.93
N ALA A 312 -0.17 -21.84 1.24
CA ALA A 312 0.52 -22.74 0.33
C ALA A 312 1.07 -24.02 1.03
N ASP A 313 0.93 -24.10 2.35
CA ASP A 313 1.20 -25.32 3.15
C ASP A 313 0.22 -26.46 2.83
N HIS A 314 -0.99 -26.12 2.37
CA HIS A 314 -2.01 -27.11 1.97
C HIS A 314 -1.76 -27.71 0.58
N LEU A 315 -0.77 -27.19 -0.17
CA LEU A 315 -0.41 -27.69 -1.49
C LEU A 315 0.60 -28.84 -1.37
N HIS A 316 0.09 -30.06 -1.35
CA HIS A 316 0.90 -31.27 -1.22
C HIS A 316 1.20 -31.85 -2.60
N TRP A 317 2.48 -31.89 -2.95
CA TRP A 317 2.97 -32.40 -4.20
C TRP A 317 3.60 -33.79 -4.05
N SER A 318 3.34 -34.66 -5.01
CA SER A 318 4.09 -35.91 -5.22
C SER A 318 4.19 -36.22 -6.71
N GLU A 319 5.21 -36.98 -7.12
CA GLU A 319 5.39 -37.36 -8.53
C GLU A 319 4.24 -38.25 -9.06
N GLU A 320 3.62 -39.07 -8.21
CA GLU A 320 2.57 -40.01 -8.59
C GLU A 320 1.17 -39.40 -8.63
N ALA A 321 0.82 -38.63 -7.57
CA ALA A 321 -0.49 -37.98 -7.46
C ALA A 321 -0.41 -36.79 -6.49
N PRO A 322 -0.39 -35.56 -6.98
CA PRO A 322 -0.54 -34.37 -6.14
C PRO A 322 -1.94 -34.34 -5.51
N ASN A 323 -2.09 -33.69 -4.34
CA ASN A 323 -3.41 -33.54 -3.75
C ASN A 323 -4.32 -32.64 -4.62
N ALA A 324 -5.64 -32.67 -4.36
CA ALA A 324 -6.64 -31.92 -5.12
C ALA A 324 -6.37 -30.39 -5.10
N ALA A 325 -5.85 -29.88 -3.97
CA ALA A 325 -5.50 -28.46 -3.83
C ALA A 325 -4.37 -28.06 -4.78
N TYR A 326 -3.31 -28.85 -4.84
CA TYR A 326 -2.19 -28.61 -5.74
C TYR A 326 -2.63 -28.67 -7.21
N ALA A 327 -3.36 -29.73 -7.57
CA ALA A 327 -3.88 -29.95 -8.93
C ALA A 327 -4.84 -28.83 -9.40
N ALA A 328 -5.55 -28.15 -8.47
CA ALA A 328 -6.41 -27.03 -8.78
C ALA A 328 -5.62 -25.73 -9.00
N VAL A 329 -4.56 -25.50 -8.21
CA VAL A 329 -3.73 -24.29 -8.30
C VAL A 329 -2.76 -24.32 -9.49
N GLU A 330 -2.23 -25.47 -9.85
CA GLU A 330 -1.18 -25.64 -10.87
C GLU A 330 -1.53 -24.99 -12.22
N PRO A 331 -2.70 -25.25 -12.87
CA PRO A 331 -3.03 -24.66 -14.15
C PRO A 331 -3.18 -23.13 -14.07
N VAL A 332 -3.74 -22.61 -12.98
CA VAL A 332 -3.87 -21.16 -12.76
C VAL A 332 -2.51 -20.51 -12.53
N ALA A 333 -1.63 -21.17 -11.79
CA ALA A 333 -0.27 -20.71 -11.58
C ALA A 333 0.56 -20.70 -12.88
N ALA A 334 0.31 -21.66 -13.77
CA ALA A 334 0.98 -21.73 -15.06
C ALA A 334 0.57 -20.57 -16.01
N SER A 335 -0.72 -20.17 -16.01
CA SER A 335 -1.25 -19.09 -16.85
C SER A 335 -0.98 -17.70 -16.28
N SER A 336 -0.83 -17.56 -14.96
CA SER A 336 -0.61 -16.27 -14.29
C SER A 336 0.77 -15.69 -14.57
N ALA A 337 0.83 -14.36 -14.80
CA ALA A 337 2.08 -13.66 -15.02
C ALA A 337 2.96 -13.66 -13.76
N SER A 338 2.42 -13.21 -12.63
CA SER A 338 3.08 -13.20 -11.32
C SER A 338 2.45 -14.23 -10.38
N LEU A 339 3.25 -14.78 -9.46
CA LEU A 339 2.79 -15.75 -8.48
C LEU A 339 3.41 -15.47 -7.12
N LEU A 340 2.57 -15.26 -6.11
CA LEU A 340 2.97 -15.10 -4.72
C LEU A 340 2.44 -16.28 -3.91
N LEU A 341 3.31 -17.16 -3.46
CA LEU A 341 2.98 -18.29 -2.59
C LEU A 341 3.31 -17.91 -1.15
N LEU A 342 2.35 -18.01 -0.23
CA LEU A 342 2.54 -17.73 1.20
C LEU A 342 2.50 -19.04 1.98
N SER A 343 3.59 -19.38 2.67
CA SER A 343 3.75 -20.63 3.42
C SER A 343 4.26 -20.34 4.83
N ASN A 344 3.80 -21.09 5.82
CA ASN A 344 4.31 -21.04 7.19
C ASN A 344 5.57 -21.90 7.36
N SER A 345 5.82 -22.80 6.42
CA SER A 345 6.90 -23.78 6.47
C SER A 345 7.94 -23.56 5.38
N GLY A 346 9.21 -23.65 5.76
CA GLY A 346 10.36 -23.67 4.87
C GLY A 346 10.74 -25.09 4.42
N PRO A 347 11.93 -25.24 3.78
CA PRO A 347 12.43 -26.55 3.34
C PRO A 347 12.68 -27.53 4.48
N GLU A 348 12.85 -27.03 5.71
CA GLU A 348 13.10 -27.81 6.92
C GLU A 348 11.91 -28.66 7.38
N ALA A 349 10.69 -28.25 7.05
CA ALA A 349 9.49 -28.94 7.49
C ALA A 349 9.20 -30.18 6.61
N ASP A 350 9.18 -30.00 5.30
CA ASP A 350 9.02 -31.07 4.31
C ASP A 350 9.64 -30.71 2.97
N THR A 351 10.71 -31.39 2.64
CA THR A 351 11.49 -31.17 1.40
C THR A 351 10.68 -31.45 0.14
N ARG A 352 9.75 -32.41 0.16
CA ARG A 352 8.94 -32.78 -1.03
C ARG A 352 7.91 -31.71 -1.32
N HIS A 353 7.17 -31.27 -0.30
CA HIS A 353 6.17 -30.21 -0.45
C HIS A 353 6.83 -28.88 -0.77
N HIS A 354 8.03 -28.61 -0.22
CA HIS A 354 8.83 -27.45 -0.60
C HIS A 354 9.21 -27.49 -2.09
N PHE A 355 9.69 -28.64 -2.58
CA PHE A 355 9.98 -28.82 -4.01
C PHE A 355 8.74 -28.59 -4.87
N GLY A 356 7.57 -29.09 -4.48
CA GLY A 356 6.31 -28.85 -5.19
C GLY A 356 5.97 -27.36 -5.31
N ARG A 357 6.21 -26.58 -4.26
CA ARG A 357 6.04 -25.10 -4.30
C ARG A 357 7.04 -24.43 -5.25
N LEU A 358 8.29 -24.88 -5.29
CA LEU A 358 9.28 -24.42 -6.27
C LEU A 358 8.87 -24.79 -7.70
N HIS A 359 8.33 -25.99 -7.91
CA HIS A 359 7.81 -26.45 -9.20
C HIS A 359 6.68 -25.53 -9.70
N LEU A 360 5.77 -25.08 -8.83
CA LEU A 360 4.74 -24.09 -9.19
C LEU A 360 5.35 -22.74 -9.64
N LEU A 361 6.48 -22.34 -9.05
CA LEU A 361 7.14 -21.08 -9.43
C LEU A 361 7.77 -21.18 -10.83
N ASP A 362 8.49 -22.24 -11.11
CA ASP A 362 9.12 -22.49 -12.43
C ASP A 362 9.18 -23.99 -12.71
N PRO A 363 8.13 -24.59 -13.35
CA PRO A 363 8.06 -26.04 -13.61
C PRO A 363 9.20 -26.59 -14.47
N GLU A 364 9.77 -25.78 -15.36
CA GLU A 364 10.86 -26.22 -16.24
C GLU A 364 12.20 -26.22 -15.51
N ALA A 365 12.47 -25.22 -14.66
CA ALA A 365 13.66 -25.16 -13.84
C ALA A 365 13.65 -26.25 -12.73
N PHE A 366 12.53 -26.39 -12.05
CA PHE A 366 12.34 -27.39 -10.99
C PHE A 366 11.58 -28.63 -11.53
N SER A 367 12.12 -29.28 -12.55
CA SER A 367 11.42 -30.36 -13.28
C SER A 367 11.46 -31.72 -12.56
N SER A 368 12.41 -31.94 -11.64
CA SER A 368 12.56 -33.24 -10.94
C SER A 368 13.30 -33.04 -9.60
N PRO A 369 12.86 -33.71 -8.51
CA PRO A 369 13.53 -33.65 -7.22
C PRO A 369 14.98 -34.11 -7.26
N ARG A 370 15.28 -35.13 -8.10
CA ARG A 370 16.65 -35.66 -8.27
C ARG A 370 17.56 -34.60 -8.89
N LYS A 371 17.12 -33.93 -9.97
CA LYS A 371 17.89 -32.85 -10.62
C LYS A 371 18.10 -31.70 -9.64
N TYR A 372 17.05 -31.31 -8.91
CA TYR A 372 17.13 -30.25 -7.90
C TYR A 372 18.17 -30.57 -6.82
N SER A 373 18.14 -31.79 -6.27
CA SER A 373 19.11 -32.22 -5.27
C SER A 373 20.56 -32.25 -5.77
N THR A 374 20.79 -32.63 -7.05
CA THR A 374 22.11 -32.60 -7.67
C THR A 374 22.58 -31.16 -7.88
N HIS A 375 21.72 -30.32 -8.47
CA HIS A 375 22.02 -28.91 -8.72
C HIS A 375 22.31 -28.14 -7.43
N ARG A 376 21.57 -28.40 -6.35
CA ARG A 376 21.81 -27.79 -5.03
C ARG A 376 23.24 -28.07 -4.51
N LYS A 377 23.75 -29.29 -4.70
CA LYS A 377 25.14 -29.60 -4.33
C LYS A 377 26.17 -28.80 -5.16
N GLU A 378 25.86 -28.55 -6.42
CA GLU A 378 26.73 -27.74 -7.29
C GLU A 378 26.75 -26.26 -6.85
N LEU A 379 25.71 -25.80 -6.14
CA LEU A 379 25.62 -24.43 -5.64
C LEU A 379 26.26 -24.23 -4.26
N GLU A 380 26.66 -25.29 -3.53
CA GLU A 380 27.30 -25.18 -2.22
C GLU A 380 28.50 -24.21 -2.18
N PRO A 381 29.41 -24.18 -3.18
CA PRO A 381 30.51 -23.21 -3.18
C PRO A 381 30.04 -21.74 -3.29
N LEU A 382 28.93 -21.51 -4.02
CA LEU A 382 28.31 -20.20 -4.16
C LEU A 382 27.62 -19.78 -2.85
N GLU A 383 26.89 -20.69 -2.22
CA GLU A 383 26.25 -20.46 -0.92
C GLU A 383 27.26 -20.09 0.15
N LEU A 384 28.40 -20.80 0.19
CA LEU A 384 29.48 -20.53 1.12
C LEU A 384 30.11 -19.16 0.87
N ALA A 385 30.35 -18.80 -0.40
CA ALA A 385 30.89 -17.49 -0.77
C ALA A 385 29.93 -16.37 -0.34
N VAL A 386 28.65 -16.46 -0.66
CA VAL A 386 27.66 -15.43 -0.30
C VAL A 386 27.52 -15.29 1.22
N THR A 387 27.45 -16.41 1.94
CA THR A 387 27.38 -16.43 3.42
C THR A 387 28.59 -15.70 4.03
N LYS A 388 29.80 -15.96 3.51
CA LYS A 388 31.01 -15.24 3.94
C LYS A 388 30.92 -13.74 3.65
N LEU A 389 30.49 -13.35 2.44
CA LEU A 389 30.38 -11.95 2.03
C LEU A 389 29.38 -11.18 2.89
N LEU A 390 28.30 -11.80 3.34
CA LEU A 390 27.32 -11.18 4.24
C LEU A 390 27.89 -10.80 5.61
N GLY A 391 28.91 -11.53 6.08
CA GLY A 391 29.56 -11.31 7.38
C GLY A 391 30.73 -10.33 7.37
N ILE A 392 31.17 -9.83 6.21
CA ILE A 392 32.37 -8.98 6.09
C ILE A 392 32.09 -7.72 5.26
N THR A 393 32.84 -6.66 5.50
CA THR A 393 32.77 -5.40 4.71
C THR A 393 33.91 -5.30 3.69
N ALA A 394 35.13 -5.74 4.05
CA ALA A 394 36.32 -5.70 3.20
C ALA A 394 36.72 -7.11 2.73
N CYS A 395 37.36 -7.18 1.55
CA CYS A 395 37.79 -8.46 0.98
C CYS A 395 38.99 -9.03 1.77
N ASP A 396 38.73 -10.14 2.47
CA ASP A 396 39.79 -10.89 3.16
C ASP A 396 40.31 -12.05 2.30
N ARG A 397 41.34 -12.77 2.82
CA ARG A 397 41.97 -13.90 2.09
C ARG A 397 40.99 -15.04 1.83
N GLU A 398 40.05 -15.29 2.74
CA GLU A 398 39.08 -16.36 2.63
C GLU A 398 38.04 -16.01 1.54
N ALA A 399 37.47 -14.80 1.55
CA ALA A 399 36.57 -14.33 0.52
C ALA A 399 37.23 -14.34 -0.87
N ASP A 400 38.51 -13.94 -0.97
CA ASP A 400 39.29 -14.01 -2.21
C ASP A 400 39.41 -15.46 -2.71
N SER A 401 39.64 -16.43 -1.81
CA SER A 401 39.74 -17.83 -2.19
C SER A 401 38.42 -18.44 -2.64
N LEU A 402 37.32 -18.05 -2.01
CA LEU A 402 35.95 -18.53 -2.35
C LEU A 402 35.46 -17.94 -3.67
N LEU A 403 35.79 -16.69 -4.00
CA LEU A 403 35.34 -16.03 -5.22
C LEU A 403 36.15 -16.45 -6.46
N LYS A 404 37.39 -16.83 -6.34
CA LYS A 404 38.24 -17.21 -7.49
C LYS A 404 37.69 -18.34 -8.35
N PRO A 405 37.19 -19.46 -7.80
CA PRO A 405 36.60 -20.53 -8.61
C PRO A 405 35.35 -20.08 -9.36
N LEU A 406 34.54 -19.22 -8.73
CA LEU A 406 33.26 -18.75 -9.27
C LEU A 406 33.43 -17.74 -10.43
N GLN A 407 34.63 -17.21 -10.63
CA GLN A 407 34.93 -16.27 -11.73
C GLN A 407 35.21 -16.96 -13.08
N GLN A 408 35.26 -18.28 -13.11
CA GLN A 408 35.53 -19.02 -14.36
C GLN A 408 34.34 -18.81 -15.32
N GLY A 409 34.61 -18.14 -16.46
CA GLY A 409 33.59 -17.80 -17.42
C GLY A 409 32.78 -16.53 -17.12
N ASP A 410 32.98 -15.88 -15.97
CA ASP A 410 32.26 -14.66 -15.57
C ASP A 410 33.19 -13.43 -15.48
N ALA A 411 33.34 -12.72 -16.59
CA ALA A 411 34.16 -11.51 -16.69
C ALA A 411 33.65 -10.39 -15.78
N ARG A 412 32.32 -10.28 -15.56
CA ARG A 412 31.72 -9.25 -14.71
C ARG A 412 32.03 -9.49 -13.24
N LEU A 413 31.90 -10.75 -12.78
CA LEU A 413 32.28 -11.10 -11.40
C LEU A 413 33.76 -10.84 -11.15
N LYS A 414 34.63 -11.13 -12.13
CA LYS A 414 36.05 -10.86 -12.05
C LYS A 414 36.36 -9.36 -11.91
N GLU A 415 35.68 -8.52 -12.67
CA GLU A 415 35.84 -7.07 -12.59
C GLU A 415 35.33 -6.53 -11.25
N MET A 416 34.14 -6.91 -10.82
CA MET A 416 33.60 -6.50 -9.53
C MET A 416 34.48 -6.92 -8.37
N HIS A 417 35.02 -8.16 -8.37
CA HIS A 417 35.93 -8.65 -7.34
C HIS A 417 37.22 -7.82 -7.31
N LYS A 418 37.76 -7.41 -8.48
CA LYS A 418 38.93 -6.51 -8.54
C LYS A 418 38.62 -5.17 -7.90
N LEU A 419 37.51 -4.54 -8.25
CA LEU A 419 37.08 -3.25 -7.69
C LEU A 419 36.88 -3.32 -6.17
N TRP A 420 36.31 -4.43 -5.65
CA TRP A 420 36.16 -4.62 -4.22
C TRP A 420 37.50 -4.78 -3.49
N LYS A 421 38.49 -5.49 -4.09
CA LYS A 421 39.85 -5.55 -3.57
C LYS A 421 40.56 -4.19 -3.55
N GLU A 422 40.21 -3.29 -4.45
CA GLU A 422 40.71 -1.91 -4.50
C GLU A 422 40.04 -0.99 -3.44
N GLY A 423 39.18 -1.54 -2.57
CA GLY A 423 38.56 -0.83 -1.44
C GLY A 423 37.18 -0.20 -1.73
N ARG A 424 36.54 -0.53 -2.84
CA ARG A 424 35.15 -0.09 -3.13
C ARG A 424 34.15 -1.00 -2.41
N GLU A 425 33.79 -0.66 -1.19
CA GLU A 425 32.92 -1.46 -0.34
C GLU A 425 31.51 -1.67 -0.95
N GLU A 426 30.99 -0.70 -1.68
CA GLU A 426 29.68 -0.74 -2.36
C GLU A 426 29.55 -1.90 -3.37
N VAL A 427 30.70 -2.36 -3.92
CA VAL A 427 30.73 -3.44 -4.91
C VAL A 427 30.46 -4.80 -4.28
N ARG A 428 30.67 -4.97 -2.98
CA ARG A 428 30.34 -6.21 -2.26
C ARG A 428 28.87 -6.61 -2.45
N ASP A 429 27.95 -5.69 -2.24
CA ASP A 429 26.52 -5.97 -2.37
C ASP A 429 26.15 -6.29 -3.83
N GLN A 430 26.85 -5.68 -4.80
CA GLN A 430 26.68 -6.02 -6.22
C GLN A 430 27.19 -7.43 -6.54
N ILE A 431 28.30 -7.88 -5.90
CA ILE A 431 28.80 -9.27 -6.03
C ILE A 431 27.76 -10.24 -5.45
N ILE A 432 27.23 -9.95 -4.27
CA ILE A 432 26.18 -10.78 -3.64
C ILE A 432 24.95 -10.88 -4.56
N ASP A 433 24.46 -9.76 -5.07
CA ASP A 433 23.32 -9.73 -6.00
C ASP A 433 23.59 -10.57 -7.26
N HIS A 434 24.80 -10.45 -7.81
CA HIS A 434 25.22 -11.18 -9.00
C HIS A 434 25.30 -12.70 -8.78
N LEU A 435 25.80 -13.12 -7.63
CA LEU A 435 25.85 -14.53 -7.25
C LEU A 435 24.47 -15.08 -6.96
N LEU A 436 23.62 -14.34 -6.25
CA LEU A 436 22.23 -14.74 -5.98
C LEU A 436 21.37 -14.83 -7.24
N ASP A 437 21.65 -14.02 -8.25
CA ASP A 437 20.99 -14.15 -9.56
C ASP A 437 21.28 -15.50 -10.22
N ALA A 438 22.43 -16.11 -9.94
CA ALA A 438 22.77 -17.46 -10.42
C ALA A 438 22.17 -18.56 -9.55
N HIS A 439 21.79 -18.25 -8.29
CA HIS A 439 21.18 -19.18 -7.36
C HIS A 439 19.65 -19.15 -7.49
N GLU A 440 19.08 -20.08 -8.26
CA GLU A 440 17.64 -20.05 -8.58
C GLU A 440 16.74 -20.04 -7.34
N ALA A 441 16.98 -20.89 -6.33
CA ALA A 441 16.16 -20.91 -5.10
C ALA A 441 16.34 -19.63 -4.24
N GLY A 442 17.56 -19.14 -4.08
CA GLY A 442 17.84 -17.91 -3.32
C GLY A 442 17.20 -16.64 -3.89
N ARG A 443 16.76 -16.70 -5.16
CA ARG A 443 16.04 -15.62 -5.83
C ARG A 443 14.52 -15.69 -5.64
N PHE A 444 13.97 -16.89 -5.57
CA PHE A 444 12.52 -17.11 -5.55
C PHE A 444 11.96 -17.35 -4.16
N VAL A 445 12.80 -17.64 -3.18
CA VAL A 445 12.37 -18.00 -1.82
C VAL A 445 12.84 -16.93 -0.83
N PHE A 446 11.91 -16.46 -0.04
CA PHE A 446 12.19 -15.63 1.14
C PHE A 446 11.84 -16.44 2.39
N ARG A 447 12.82 -16.65 3.25
CA ARG A 447 12.67 -17.38 4.51
C ARG A 447 13.23 -16.53 5.65
N ASN A 448 12.37 -15.80 6.34
CA ASN A 448 12.72 -15.07 7.54
C ASN A 448 12.33 -15.88 8.79
N THR A 449 13.18 -15.87 9.80
CA THR A 449 12.92 -16.49 11.09
C THR A 449 13.04 -15.47 12.21
N ARG A 450 12.37 -15.68 13.33
CA ARG A 450 12.43 -14.77 14.48
C ARG A 450 13.84 -14.66 15.06
N ALA A 451 14.64 -15.69 14.90
CA ALA A 451 16.02 -15.69 15.35
C ALA A 451 16.91 -14.67 14.62
N LEU A 452 16.58 -14.34 13.38
CA LEU A 452 17.37 -13.45 12.52
C LEU A 452 16.75 -12.07 12.30
N VAL A 453 15.44 -11.94 12.49
CA VAL A 453 14.76 -10.64 12.31
C VAL A 453 14.86 -9.83 13.58
N SER A 454 15.49 -8.65 13.48
CA SER A 454 15.60 -7.69 14.57
C SER A 454 14.27 -6.96 14.85
N GLY A 455 14.09 -6.45 16.07
CA GLY A 455 12.94 -5.63 16.44
C GLY A 455 11.64 -6.42 16.67
N ILE A 456 11.70 -7.74 16.81
CA ILE A 456 10.55 -8.54 17.23
C ILE A 456 10.60 -8.69 18.76
N PRO A 457 9.57 -8.22 19.49
CA PRO A 457 9.56 -8.34 20.93
C PRO A 457 9.42 -9.81 21.35
N SER A 458 10.18 -10.23 22.35
CA SER A 458 9.95 -11.50 23.04
C SER A 458 8.65 -11.42 23.86
N ARG A 459 7.96 -12.54 23.99
CA ARG A 459 6.72 -12.64 24.75
C ARG A 459 6.90 -13.56 25.92
N HIS A 460 6.44 -13.15 27.09
CA HIS A 460 6.51 -13.94 28.28
C HIS A 460 5.09 -14.18 28.82
N LEU A 461 4.63 -15.44 28.70
CA LEU A 461 3.32 -15.86 29.21
C LEU A 461 3.46 -16.16 30.69
N GLU A 462 2.59 -15.58 31.49
CA GLU A 462 2.52 -15.79 32.94
C GLU A 462 1.09 -16.18 33.31
N LEU A 463 0.93 -17.27 34.07
CA LEU A 463 -0.35 -17.69 34.60
C LEU A 463 -0.62 -16.94 35.91
N VAL A 464 -1.78 -16.31 35.99
CA VAL A 464 -2.17 -15.53 37.19
C VAL A 464 -3.28 -16.27 37.93
N PRO A 465 -2.99 -16.90 39.07
CA PRO A 465 -4.01 -17.59 39.84
C PRO A 465 -4.97 -16.56 40.49
N LEU A 466 -6.27 -16.75 40.26
CA LEU A 466 -7.31 -15.90 40.82
C LEU A 466 -7.96 -16.51 42.06
N GLU A 467 -8.20 -15.71 43.06
CA GLU A 467 -9.10 -16.08 44.18
C GLU A 467 -10.55 -16.19 43.65
N HIS A 468 -11.25 -17.24 44.03
CA HIS A 468 -12.57 -17.51 43.50
C HIS A 468 -13.49 -18.16 44.57
N LYS A 469 -14.80 -18.01 44.34
CA LYS A 469 -15.82 -18.73 45.12
C LYS A 469 -16.05 -20.13 44.53
N PRO A 470 -16.47 -21.12 45.30
CA PRO A 470 -16.66 -22.50 44.81
C PRO A 470 -17.64 -22.62 43.61
N ASP A 471 -18.69 -21.78 43.58
CA ASP A 471 -19.68 -21.73 42.51
C ASP A 471 -19.11 -21.32 41.14
N VAL A 472 -18.06 -20.49 41.11
CA VAL A 472 -17.36 -20.07 39.90
C VAL A 472 -16.73 -21.25 39.17
N ARG A 473 -16.15 -22.18 39.92
CA ARG A 473 -15.52 -23.38 39.39
C ARG A 473 -16.50 -24.29 38.66
N ASP A 474 -17.69 -24.52 39.28
CA ASP A 474 -18.71 -25.36 38.62
C ASP A 474 -19.31 -24.72 37.38
N ALA A 475 -19.50 -23.42 37.37
CA ALA A 475 -19.90 -22.68 36.18
C ALA A 475 -18.87 -22.74 35.03
N LEU A 476 -17.57 -22.61 35.32
CA LEU A 476 -16.51 -22.72 34.33
C LEU A 476 -16.40 -24.12 33.69
N LYS A 477 -16.76 -25.17 34.41
CA LYS A 477 -16.86 -26.53 33.86
C LYS A 477 -17.99 -26.65 32.86
N GLU A 478 -19.14 -26.05 33.15
CA GLU A 478 -20.25 -26.00 32.21
C GLU A 478 -19.90 -25.19 30.93
N GLU A 479 -19.17 -24.10 31.06
CA GLU A 479 -18.70 -23.30 29.95
C GLU A 479 -17.71 -24.05 29.03
N PHE A 480 -16.97 -25.04 29.54
CA PHE A 480 -15.99 -25.83 28.78
C PHE A 480 -16.64 -26.92 27.89
N LYS A 481 -17.94 -27.22 28.08
CA LYS A 481 -18.66 -28.19 27.25
C LYS A 481 -18.76 -27.70 25.81
N PRO A 482 -18.59 -28.57 24.79
CA PRO A 482 -18.71 -28.16 23.38
C PRO A 482 -20.04 -27.49 23.06
N ARG A 483 -20.04 -26.45 22.27
CA ARG A 483 -21.25 -25.71 21.85
C ARG A 483 -22.36 -26.61 21.25
N ALA A 484 -21.97 -27.75 20.64
CA ALA A 484 -22.90 -28.73 20.04
C ALA A 484 -23.78 -29.48 21.10
N THR A 485 -23.42 -29.44 22.39
CA THR A 485 -24.19 -30.05 23.48
C THR A 485 -24.96 -29.06 24.34
N ARG A 486 -24.87 -27.76 24.03
CA ARG A 486 -25.69 -26.70 24.66
C ARG A 486 -27.04 -26.64 23.96
N GLU A 487 -28.13 -26.53 24.74
CA GLU A 487 -29.46 -26.28 24.16
C GLU A 487 -29.44 -25.06 23.24
N PRO A 488 -30.12 -25.09 22.05
CA PRO A 488 -30.14 -23.95 21.15
C PRO A 488 -30.75 -22.74 21.84
N ALA A 489 -30.01 -21.65 21.91
CA ALA A 489 -30.48 -20.40 22.47
C ALA A 489 -31.77 -19.94 21.77
N PRO A 490 -32.77 -19.41 22.53
CA PRO A 490 -34.01 -18.91 21.95
C PRO A 490 -33.70 -17.82 20.90
N LYS A 491 -34.41 -17.85 19.76
CA LYS A 491 -34.30 -16.92 18.64
C LYS A 491 -34.41 -15.46 19.10
N GLY A 492 -33.27 -14.87 19.40
CA GLY A 492 -33.09 -13.45 19.75
C GLY A 492 -31.62 -13.11 19.57
N LYS A 493 -31.30 -11.82 19.33
CA LYS A 493 -29.92 -11.34 19.15
C LYS A 493 -28.98 -12.04 20.14
N PRO A 494 -27.78 -12.53 19.70
CA PRO A 494 -26.88 -13.23 20.59
C PRO A 494 -26.48 -12.29 21.74
N LYS A 495 -27.05 -12.48 22.91
CA LYS A 495 -26.54 -11.90 24.15
C LYS A 495 -25.31 -12.69 24.52
N ALA A 496 -24.17 -12.00 24.64
CA ALA A 496 -22.98 -12.57 25.25
C ALA A 496 -23.35 -12.97 26.68
N GLU A 497 -23.30 -14.27 26.94
CA GLU A 497 -23.44 -14.75 28.32
C GLU A 497 -22.14 -14.35 29.06
N PRO A 498 -22.26 -13.61 30.20
CA PRO A 498 -21.09 -13.33 31.04
C PRO A 498 -20.52 -14.64 31.58
N SER A 499 -19.18 -14.78 31.56
CA SER A 499 -18.53 -15.91 32.21
C SER A 499 -18.54 -15.72 33.73
N ALA A 500 -18.60 -16.82 34.45
CA ALA A 500 -18.55 -16.81 35.92
C ALA A 500 -17.24 -16.24 36.49
N VAL A 501 -16.17 -16.25 35.68
CA VAL A 501 -14.84 -15.72 36.06
C VAL A 501 -14.75 -14.18 35.95
N ASP A 502 -15.62 -13.54 35.18
CA ASP A 502 -15.54 -12.11 34.86
C ASP A 502 -15.42 -11.18 36.07
N PRO A 503 -16.20 -11.38 37.19
CA PRO A 503 -16.03 -10.54 38.35
C PRO A 503 -14.65 -10.64 38.99
N ALA A 504 -14.03 -11.82 39.03
CA ALA A 504 -12.72 -12.04 39.61
C ALA A 504 -11.61 -11.44 38.73
N VAL A 505 -11.66 -11.65 37.41
CA VAL A 505 -10.72 -11.05 36.45
C VAL A 505 -10.85 -9.52 36.44
N THR A 506 -12.10 -9.00 36.51
CA THR A 506 -12.34 -7.55 36.60
C THR A 506 -11.72 -6.95 37.86
N ALA A 507 -11.94 -7.57 39.03
CA ALA A 507 -11.37 -7.07 40.27
C ALA A 507 -9.85 -7.10 40.26
N TRP A 508 -9.26 -8.21 39.79
CA TRP A 508 -7.83 -8.35 39.66
C TRP A 508 -7.23 -7.32 38.68
N LEU A 509 -7.78 -7.17 37.49
CA LEU A 509 -7.27 -6.22 36.51
C LEU A 509 -7.38 -4.78 37.00
N THR A 510 -8.50 -4.44 37.66
CA THR A 510 -8.71 -3.11 38.26
C THR A 510 -7.65 -2.81 39.34
N SER A 511 -7.33 -3.79 40.22
CA SER A 511 -6.29 -3.62 41.23
C SER A 511 -4.88 -3.45 40.66
N MET A 512 -4.61 -4.10 39.52
CA MET A 512 -3.31 -4.03 38.83
C MET A 512 -3.13 -2.71 38.04
N VAL A 513 -4.21 -2.23 37.44
CA VAL A 513 -4.15 -1.08 36.54
C VAL A 513 -4.28 0.23 37.32
N ASN A 514 -5.09 0.29 38.38
CA ASN A 514 -5.25 1.51 39.18
C ASN A 514 -4.04 1.75 40.10
N PRO A 515 -3.59 3.00 40.23
CA PRO A 515 -2.47 3.30 41.12
C PRO A 515 -2.83 2.97 42.57
N PRO A 516 -1.88 2.47 43.38
CA PRO A 516 -2.10 2.33 44.80
C PRO A 516 -2.35 3.71 45.42
N PRO A 517 -3.16 3.80 46.51
CA PRO A 517 -3.39 5.07 47.19
C PRO A 517 -2.04 5.66 47.62
N PRO A 518 -1.86 6.98 47.47
CA PRO A 518 -0.62 7.63 47.88
C PRO A 518 -0.29 7.31 49.34
N PRO A 519 1.00 7.04 49.66
CA PRO A 519 1.38 6.78 51.05
C PRO A 519 1.02 7.96 51.95
N VAL A 520 0.45 7.68 53.12
CA VAL A 520 0.20 8.71 54.11
C VAL A 520 1.54 9.16 54.71
N LEU A 521 1.98 10.36 54.31
CA LEU A 521 3.26 10.92 54.77
C LEU A 521 3.09 11.47 56.21
N ALA A 522 4.06 11.19 57.07
CA ALA A 522 4.14 11.86 58.36
C ALA A 522 4.65 13.30 58.17
N PRO A 523 4.27 14.24 59.07
CA PRO A 523 4.78 15.60 58.97
C PRO A 523 6.30 15.65 59.00
N GLY A 524 6.96 16.02 57.88
CA GLY A 524 8.41 16.11 57.77
C GLY A 524 9.05 15.08 56.87
N ASP A 525 8.29 14.13 56.33
CA ASP A 525 8.84 13.19 55.33
C ASP A 525 9.09 13.87 53.98
N PRO A 526 10.15 13.49 53.25
CA PRO A 526 10.40 13.98 51.92
C PRO A 526 9.28 13.52 50.94
N PRO A 527 8.94 14.32 49.93
CA PRO A 527 7.93 13.91 48.98
C PRO A 527 8.32 12.58 48.31
N PRO A 528 7.35 11.64 48.14
CA PRO A 528 7.64 10.37 47.51
C PRO A 528 8.11 10.59 46.07
N PRO A 529 8.91 9.69 45.53
CA PRO A 529 9.28 9.74 44.12
C PRO A 529 8.01 9.73 43.28
N PRO A 530 8.00 10.38 42.09
CA PRO A 530 6.85 10.38 41.22
C PRO A 530 6.44 8.92 40.91
N PRO A 531 5.14 8.60 40.94
CA PRO A 531 4.68 7.24 40.66
C PRO A 531 5.16 6.83 39.24
N PRO A 532 5.50 5.56 39.06
CA PRO A 532 5.87 5.07 37.71
C PRO A 532 4.71 5.28 36.73
N PRO A 533 4.98 5.49 35.44
CA PRO A 533 3.93 5.64 34.45
C PRO A 533 3.02 4.41 34.46
N LEU A 534 1.72 4.65 34.43
CA LEU A 534 0.73 3.57 34.49
C LEU A 534 0.76 2.74 33.19
N PRO A 535 0.70 1.40 33.26
CA PRO A 535 0.84 0.55 32.10
C PRO A 535 -0.36 0.68 31.15
N ARG A 536 -0.09 0.62 29.86
CA ARG A 536 -1.11 0.47 28.81
C ARG A 536 -1.40 -1.01 28.60
N VAL A 537 -2.66 -1.39 28.65
CA VAL A 537 -3.10 -2.80 28.66
C VAL A 537 -3.97 -3.11 27.45
N LEU A 538 -3.62 -4.18 26.74
CA LEU A 538 -4.46 -4.78 25.71
C LEU A 538 -5.17 -5.99 26.30
N VAL A 539 -6.50 -5.98 26.28
CA VAL A 539 -7.35 -7.09 26.72
C VAL A 539 -7.91 -7.80 25.50
N LEU A 540 -7.66 -9.10 25.38
CA LEU A 540 -8.09 -9.94 24.27
C LEU A 540 -9.13 -10.96 24.75
N THR A 541 -10.23 -11.07 24.02
CA THR A 541 -11.37 -11.93 24.32
C THR A 541 -11.75 -12.83 23.16
N ALA A 542 -12.48 -13.89 23.41
CA ALA A 542 -12.87 -14.90 22.43
C ALA A 542 -13.88 -14.40 21.35
N SER A 543 -14.51 -13.25 21.54
CA SER A 543 -15.47 -12.70 20.57
C SER A 543 -15.76 -11.23 20.80
N ARG A 544 -16.30 -10.54 19.78
CA ARG A 544 -16.79 -9.14 19.87
C ARG A 544 -17.85 -8.97 20.96
N ALA A 545 -18.77 -9.90 21.08
CA ALA A 545 -19.82 -9.86 22.09
C ALA A 545 -19.23 -9.93 23.52
N ARG A 546 -18.21 -10.77 23.70
CA ARG A 546 -17.46 -10.92 24.95
C ARG A 546 -16.70 -9.64 25.29
N ALA A 547 -16.01 -9.06 24.30
CA ALA A 547 -15.29 -7.80 24.44
C ALA A 547 -16.21 -6.65 24.93
N ALA A 548 -17.42 -6.55 24.37
CA ALA A 548 -18.40 -5.55 24.79
C ALA A 548 -18.89 -5.76 26.23
N ALA A 549 -19.06 -7.00 26.70
CA ALA A 549 -19.42 -7.30 28.08
C ALA A 549 -18.29 -6.92 29.06
N VAL A 550 -17.04 -7.22 28.70
CA VAL A 550 -15.84 -6.89 29.48
C VAL A 550 -15.66 -5.36 29.55
N GLU A 551 -15.82 -4.65 28.44
CA GLU A 551 -15.76 -3.19 28.41
C GLU A 551 -16.76 -2.56 29.38
N LYS A 552 -18.01 -3.00 29.34
CA LYS A 552 -19.04 -2.53 30.25
C LYS A 552 -18.67 -2.77 31.73
N SER A 553 -17.97 -3.87 32.03
CA SER A 553 -17.55 -4.21 33.40
C SER A 553 -16.39 -3.35 33.91
N LEU A 554 -15.53 -2.84 33.01
CA LEU A 554 -14.32 -2.09 33.32
C LEU A 554 -14.50 -0.57 33.25
N ARG A 555 -15.41 -0.06 32.43
CA ARG A 555 -15.57 1.37 32.08
C ARG A 555 -15.56 2.33 33.26
N ASN A 556 -16.17 1.96 34.38
CA ASN A 556 -16.27 2.82 35.56
C ASN A 556 -15.38 2.37 36.72
N LYS A 557 -14.50 1.40 36.49
CA LYS A 557 -13.66 0.82 37.56
C LYS A 557 -12.17 1.06 37.32
N VAL A 558 -11.80 1.41 36.14
CA VAL A 558 -10.42 1.70 35.77
C VAL A 558 -10.20 3.19 35.69
N ASP A 559 -9.12 3.65 36.33
CA ASP A 559 -8.66 5.04 36.25
C ASP A 559 -8.06 5.30 34.86
N GLY A 560 -8.77 6.04 34.03
CA GLY A 560 -8.38 6.34 32.66
C GLY A 560 -9.40 5.86 31.64
N THR A 561 -9.08 6.03 30.35
CA THR A 561 -9.98 5.68 29.25
C THR A 561 -9.91 4.19 28.92
N VAL A 562 -11.08 3.54 28.91
CA VAL A 562 -11.28 2.16 28.44
C VAL A 562 -11.94 2.21 27.08
N GLU A 563 -11.35 1.55 26.10
CA GLU A 563 -11.82 1.57 24.72
C GLU A 563 -12.11 0.16 24.21
N LEU A 564 -13.31 0.00 23.66
CA LEU A 564 -13.69 -1.19 22.91
C LEU A 564 -13.35 -0.99 21.43
N VAL A 565 -12.63 -1.92 20.86
CA VAL A 565 -12.33 -1.95 19.42
C VAL A 565 -13.60 -2.34 18.67
N THR A 566 -14.04 -1.47 17.75
CA THR A 566 -15.20 -1.69 16.87
C THR A 566 -14.90 -1.09 15.48
N ASP A 567 -15.70 -1.46 14.48
CA ASP A 567 -15.62 -0.85 13.14
C ASP A 567 -16.26 0.56 13.10
N ALA A 568 -16.84 1.04 14.20
CA ALA A 568 -17.43 2.37 14.29
C ALA A 568 -16.37 3.47 14.46
N PRO A 569 -16.57 4.66 13.87
CA PRO A 569 -15.63 5.77 14.02
C PRO A 569 -15.52 6.18 15.50
N ARG A 570 -14.28 6.41 15.93
CA ARG A 570 -14.00 6.90 17.29
C ARG A 570 -14.50 8.32 17.46
N GLY A 571 -15.19 8.58 18.56
CA GLY A 571 -15.42 9.94 19.05
C GLY A 571 -14.08 10.62 19.39
N ASP A 572 -14.04 11.95 19.20
CA ASP A 572 -12.86 12.79 19.37
C ASP A 572 -12.46 12.90 20.86
N GLN A 573 -11.71 11.92 21.37
CA GLN A 573 -11.07 12.00 22.68
C GLN A 573 -9.56 12.03 22.48
N GLY A 574 -8.96 13.21 22.60
CA GLY A 574 -7.54 13.49 22.35
C GLY A 574 -6.54 12.77 23.26
N VAL A 575 -6.97 11.80 24.07
CA VAL A 575 -6.13 11.05 25.00
C VAL A 575 -6.05 9.58 24.54
N ALA A 576 -4.83 9.07 24.42
CA ALA A 576 -4.61 7.65 24.10
C ALA A 576 -5.25 6.75 25.16
N PRO A 577 -6.04 5.72 24.77
CA PRO A 577 -6.71 4.86 25.72
C PRO A 577 -5.70 4.07 26.56
N ARG A 578 -6.00 3.90 27.83
CA ARG A 578 -5.19 3.15 28.78
C ARG A 578 -5.45 1.65 28.69
N VAL A 579 -6.69 1.27 28.52
CA VAL A 579 -7.10 -0.12 28.32
C VAL A 579 -7.82 -0.23 26.99
N ILE A 580 -7.32 -1.09 26.12
CA ILE A 580 -7.93 -1.43 24.83
C ILE A 580 -8.49 -2.84 24.92
N ILE A 581 -9.74 -3.04 24.54
CA ILE A 581 -10.41 -4.34 24.56
C ILE A 581 -10.76 -4.73 23.14
N CYS A 582 -10.31 -5.92 22.71
CA CYS A 582 -10.54 -6.43 21.35
C CYS A 582 -11.02 -7.88 21.41
N GLY A 583 -12.04 -8.21 20.62
CA GLY A 583 -12.46 -9.58 20.39
C GLY A 583 -11.71 -10.23 19.24
N ASP A 584 -11.63 -11.57 19.21
CA ASP A 584 -10.98 -12.32 18.10
C ASP A 584 -11.58 -11.98 16.74
N ASP A 585 -12.87 -11.67 16.68
CA ASP A 585 -13.56 -11.27 15.45
C ASP A 585 -13.02 -9.95 14.86
N ASP A 586 -12.48 -9.09 15.71
CA ASP A 586 -11.99 -7.75 15.34
C ASP A 586 -10.46 -7.69 15.20
N LEU A 587 -9.78 -8.78 15.56
CA LEU A 587 -8.31 -8.83 15.60
C LEU A 587 -7.61 -8.85 14.23
N PRO A 588 -8.15 -9.51 13.18
CA PRO A 588 -7.47 -9.59 11.89
C PRO A 588 -7.13 -8.21 11.32
N GLY A 589 -5.90 -8.04 10.86
CA GLY A 589 -5.40 -6.79 10.26
C GLY A 589 -5.08 -5.67 11.24
N ARG A 590 -5.33 -5.85 12.54
CA ARG A 590 -5.02 -4.85 13.58
C ARG A 590 -3.71 -5.14 14.28
N THR A 591 -3.03 -4.08 14.67
CA THR A 591 -1.83 -4.12 15.49
C THR A 591 -1.94 -3.03 16.55
N PHE A 592 -1.61 -3.36 17.78
CA PHE A 592 -1.70 -2.45 18.92
C PHE A 592 -0.30 -2.07 19.39
N PRO A 593 0.25 -0.94 18.88
CA PRO A 593 1.59 -0.50 19.26
C PRO A 593 1.61 0.11 20.65
N GLY A 594 2.74 -0.03 21.34
CA GLY A 594 2.99 0.60 22.64
C GLY A 594 2.16 0.06 23.79
N MET A 595 1.76 -1.21 23.76
CA MET A 595 1.13 -1.90 24.88
C MET A 595 2.20 -2.51 25.78
N ASP A 596 2.11 -2.26 27.09
CA ASP A 596 3.06 -2.79 28.07
C ASP A 596 2.66 -4.19 28.52
N LEU A 597 1.36 -4.45 28.55
CA LEU A 597 0.77 -5.70 29.01
C LEU A 597 -0.30 -6.20 28.03
N VAL A 598 -0.36 -7.51 27.83
CA VAL A 598 -1.45 -8.19 27.15
C VAL A 598 -2.16 -9.10 28.14
N VAL A 599 -3.47 -8.99 28.25
CA VAL A 599 -4.29 -9.87 29.10
C VAL A 599 -5.16 -10.73 28.19
N LEU A 600 -4.96 -12.04 28.27
CA LEU A 600 -5.84 -13.01 27.63
C LEU A 600 -7.00 -13.26 28.57
N TRP A 601 -8.12 -12.58 28.34
CA TRP A 601 -9.29 -12.68 29.23
C TRP A 601 -9.89 -14.08 29.27
N ASP A 602 -9.95 -14.72 28.12
CA ASP A 602 -10.41 -16.09 27.98
C ASP A 602 -9.23 -16.98 27.58
N THR A 603 -9.15 -18.19 28.16
CA THR A 603 -8.13 -19.17 27.81
C THR A 603 -8.28 -19.61 26.35
N PRO A 604 -7.26 -19.45 25.49
CA PRO A 604 -7.29 -19.94 24.11
C PRO A 604 -7.46 -21.46 24.11
N LEU A 605 -8.29 -21.97 23.23
CA LEU A 605 -8.55 -23.42 23.09
C LEU A 605 -7.71 -24.08 21.99
N SER A 606 -7.17 -23.27 21.07
CA SER A 606 -6.27 -23.73 19.99
C SER A 606 -4.94 -22.97 20.02
N LEU A 607 -3.92 -23.58 19.41
CA LEU A 607 -2.62 -22.96 19.22
C LEU A 607 -2.72 -21.74 18.30
N ASP A 608 -3.54 -21.81 17.26
CA ASP A 608 -3.72 -20.71 16.30
C ASP A 608 -4.36 -19.47 16.96
N ASP A 609 -5.37 -19.67 17.83
CA ASP A 609 -5.97 -18.58 18.59
C ASP A 609 -4.96 -17.94 19.54
N LEU A 610 -4.18 -18.76 20.23
CA LEU A 610 -3.12 -18.26 21.12
C LEU A 610 -2.08 -17.46 20.32
N GLN A 611 -1.59 -17.98 19.23
CA GLN A 611 -0.58 -17.31 18.41
C GLN A 611 -1.11 -16.01 17.80
N ARG A 612 -2.34 -15.99 17.29
CA ARG A 612 -2.99 -14.80 16.77
C ARG A 612 -3.07 -13.70 17.83
N ARG A 613 -3.48 -14.05 19.06
CA ARG A 613 -3.55 -13.11 20.19
C ARG A 613 -2.16 -12.66 20.63
N LEU A 614 -1.17 -13.56 20.69
CA LEU A 614 0.20 -13.20 21.03
C LEU A 614 0.83 -12.20 20.06
N PHE A 615 0.47 -12.26 18.76
CA PHE A 615 1.06 -11.38 17.73
C PHE A 615 0.27 -10.09 17.49
N ALA A 616 -0.86 -9.89 18.15
CA ALA A 616 -1.64 -8.66 18.03
C ALA A 616 -0.96 -7.43 18.64
N SER A 617 -0.14 -7.62 19.64
CA SER A 617 0.60 -6.55 20.29
C SER A 617 1.99 -6.39 19.70
N ASP A 618 2.36 -5.14 19.44
CA ASP A 618 3.67 -4.72 18.95
C ASP A 618 4.28 -3.68 19.88
N ASN A 619 5.30 -4.08 20.64
CA ASN A 619 6.07 -3.17 21.50
C ASN A 619 7.55 -3.25 21.08
N SER A 620 7.85 -2.66 19.94
CA SER A 620 9.21 -2.65 19.37
C SER A 620 10.24 -1.90 20.23
N PHE A 621 9.77 -1.11 21.22
CA PHE A 621 10.63 -0.28 22.03
C PHE A 621 11.15 -0.96 23.31
N ASN A 622 10.36 -1.85 23.93
CA ASN A 622 10.71 -2.45 25.22
C ASN A 622 11.25 -3.89 25.16
N GLY A 623 11.29 -4.49 23.98
CA GLY A 623 11.89 -5.81 23.75
C GLY A 623 11.14 -7.01 24.36
N ILE A 624 10.32 -6.81 25.40
CA ILE A 624 9.56 -7.86 26.11
C ILE A 624 8.12 -7.43 26.27
N ILE A 625 7.18 -8.30 25.87
CA ILE A 625 5.74 -8.12 26.13
C ILE A 625 5.32 -9.16 27.17
N LYS A 626 4.80 -8.70 28.30
CA LYS A 626 4.19 -9.58 29.30
C LYS A 626 2.78 -9.94 28.86
N VAL A 627 2.50 -11.24 28.79
CA VAL A 627 1.19 -11.80 28.48
C VAL A 627 0.66 -12.48 29.73
N LEU A 628 -0.44 -11.98 30.25
CA LEU A 628 -1.04 -12.48 31.50
C LEU A 628 -2.28 -13.30 31.15
N LEU A 629 -2.35 -14.52 31.68
CA LEU A 629 -3.48 -15.40 31.53
C LEU A 629 -4.08 -15.71 32.92
N PRO A 630 -5.18 -15.03 33.29
CA PRO A 630 -5.86 -15.30 34.53
C PRO A 630 -6.45 -16.73 34.57
N THR A 631 -6.21 -17.46 35.69
CA THR A 631 -6.63 -18.85 35.83
C THR A 631 -7.34 -19.06 37.15
N VAL A 632 -8.30 -19.95 37.17
CA VAL A 632 -9.00 -20.42 38.36
C VAL A 632 -8.60 -21.86 38.63
N ALA A 633 -8.11 -22.15 39.84
CA ALA A 633 -7.61 -23.47 40.19
C ALA A 633 -8.69 -24.57 40.08
N ASP A 634 -8.26 -25.79 39.78
CA ASP A 634 -9.12 -26.96 39.59
C ASP A 634 -10.20 -26.78 38.50
N THR A 635 -9.90 -26.10 37.41
CA THR A 635 -10.79 -25.92 36.25
C THR A 635 -10.19 -26.52 34.97
N PRO A 636 -11.03 -26.88 33.98
CA PRO A 636 -10.55 -27.30 32.68
C PRO A 636 -9.69 -26.23 31.99
N GLN A 637 -10.04 -24.97 32.16
CA GLN A 637 -9.31 -23.81 31.61
C GLN A 637 -7.89 -23.71 32.18
N GLU A 638 -7.73 -23.91 33.50
CA GLU A 638 -6.42 -23.92 34.16
C GLU A 638 -5.55 -25.06 33.63
N MET A 639 -6.10 -26.27 33.48
CA MET A 639 -5.34 -27.39 32.93
C MET A 639 -4.85 -27.10 31.50
N THR A 640 -5.70 -26.53 30.65
CA THR A 640 -5.33 -26.12 29.30
C THR A 640 -4.26 -25.04 29.34
N ALA A 641 -4.42 -24.03 30.18
CA ALA A 641 -3.46 -22.94 30.34
C ALA A 641 -2.08 -23.46 30.80
N ARG A 642 -2.04 -24.37 31.77
CA ARG A 642 -0.78 -25.01 32.22
C ARG A 642 -0.12 -25.79 31.11
N TRP A 643 -0.88 -26.58 30.37
CA TRP A 643 -0.33 -27.34 29.24
C TRP A 643 0.25 -26.38 28.14
N LEU A 644 -0.46 -25.30 27.80
CA LEU A 644 0.04 -24.29 26.84
C LEU A 644 1.33 -23.63 27.34
N HIS A 645 1.40 -23.33 28.65
CA HIS A 645 2.56 -22.68 29.25
C HIS A 645 3.73 -23.62 29.52
N GLU A 646 3.51 -24.74 30.23
CA GLU A 646 4.54 -25.65 30.71
C GLU A 646 4.90 -26.72 29.68
N GLY A 647 3.91 -27.19 28.92
CA GLY A 647 4.08 -28.31 27.97
C GLY A 647 4.49 -27.87 26.58
N LEU A 648 3.71 -26.99 25.97
CA LEU A 648 3.99 -26.47 24.63
C LEU A 648 5.08 -25.40 24.63
N LEU A 649 5.37 -24.75 25.77
CA LEU A 649 6.30 -23.61 25.80
C LEU A 649 5.91 -22.56 24.74
N ALA A 650 4.64 -22.23 24.68
CA ALA A 650 3.98 -21.56 23.54
C ALA A 650 4.56 -20.20 23.14
N THR A 651 5.38 -19.58 23.99
CA THR A 651 6.07 -18.31 23.73
C THR A 651 7.53 -18.46 23.29
N SER A 652 8.13 -19.63 23.46
CA SER A 652 9.56 -19.85 23.20
C SER A 652 9.85 -20.84 22.07
N GLY A 653 8.94 -21.76 21.76
CA GLY A 653 9.10 -22.72 20.66
C GLY A 653 8.83 -22.11 19.28
N THR A 654 9.42 -22.71 18.24
CA THR A 654 9.06 -22.33 16.86
C THR A 654 7.64 -22.78 16.53
N PRO A 655 6.84 -21.99 15.81
CA PRO A 655 5.46 -22.34 15.50
C PRO A 655 5.26 -23.73 14.89
N ALA A 656 6.17 -24.15 14.00
CA ALA A 656 6.09 -25.48 13.38
C ALA A 656 6.31 -26.63 14.38
N ALA A 657 7.27 -26.49 15.32
CA ALA A 657 7.49 -27.49 16.37
C ALA A 657 6.32 -27.56 17.35
N LEU A 658 5.70 -26.39 17.62
CA LEU A 658 4.53 -26.31 18.48
C LEU A 658 3.29 -26.93 17.84
N ALA A 659 3.09 -26.76 16.53
CA ALA A 659 1.96 -27.34 15.80
C ALA A 659 2.00 -28.87 15.83
N ASP A 660 3.14 -29.47 15.51
CA ASP A 660 3.32 -30.94 15.55
C ASP A 660 2.96 -31.52 16.94
N ALA A 661 3.45 -30.90 18.02
CA ALA A 661 3.17 -31.33 19.38
C ALA A 661 1.71 -31.01 19.81
N HIS A 662 1.14 -29.88 19.37
CA HIS A 662 -0.26 -29.55 19.64
C HIS A 662 -1.20 -30.60 19.06
N ASP A 663 -1.03 -30.98 17.80
CA ASP A 663 -1.90 -31.95 17.13
C ASP A 663 -1.87 -33.33 17.80
N GLU A 664 -0.72 -33.74 18.33
CA GLU A 664 -0.56 -35.01 19.04
C GLU A 664 -1.21 -34.97 20.42
N PHE A 665 -1.07 -33.89 21.20
CA PHE A 665 -1.42 -33.85 22.63
C PHE A 665 -2.67 -33.02 22.99
N ALA A 666 -3.24 -32.23 22.10
CA ALA A 666 -4.43 -31.41 22.39
C ALA A 666 -5.63 -32.25 22.84
N LYS A 667 -5.90 -33.36 22.13
CA LYS A 667 -7.01 -34.26 22.47
C LYS A 667 -6.81 -34.96 23.82
N PRO A 668 -5.66 -35.57 24.15
CA PRO A 668 -5.37 -36.08 25.49
C PRO A 668 -5.59 -35.09 26.62
N VAL A 669 -5.11 -33.82 26.45
CA VAL A 669 -5.30 -32.76 27.45
C VAL A 669 -6.78 -32.43 27.63
N HIS A 670 -7.52 -32.27 26.53
CA HIS A 670 -8.94 -32.00 26.57
C HIS A 670 -9.75 -33.13 27.27
N ASP A 671 -9.38 -34.35 27.04
CA ASP A 671 -10.02 -35.51 27.68
C ASP A 671 -9.72 -35.60 29.19
N VAL A 672 -8.53 -35.18 29.63
CA VAL A 672 -8.20 -35.06 31.07
C VAL A 672 -8.99 -33.90 31.65
N ALA A 673 -9.03 -32.73 31.01
CA ALA A 673 -9.74 -31.57 31.45
C ALA A 673 -11.24 -31.78 31.63
N LYS A 674 -11.87 -32.56 30.75
CA LYS A 674 -13.30 -32.95 30.89
C LYS A 674 -13.64 -33.76 32.14
N ARG A 675 -12.65 -34.49 32.70
CA ARG A 675 -12.84 -35.35 33.86
C ARG A 675 -12.73 -34.63 35.21
N ILE A 676 -12.46 -33.31 35.19
CA ILE A 676 -12.40 -32.53 36.43
C ILE A 676 -13.75 -32.53 37.11
N GLY A 677 -13.79 -33.08 38.33
CA GLY A 677 -14.94 -33.15 39.21
C GLY A 677 -15.04 -31.94 40.15
N ALA A 678 -16.03 -31.93 41.09
CA ALA A 678 -16.22 -30.86 42.08
C ALA A 678 -15.11 -30.79 43.11
N LYS A 679 -14.33 -31.84 43.32
CA LYS A 679 -13.20 -31.89 44.26
C LYS A 679 -11.88 -32.01 43.51
N HIS A 680 -10.84 -31.41 44.06
CA HIS A 680 -9.46 -31.60 43.57
C HIS A 680 -9.12 -33.11 43.51
N ASN A 681 -8.60 -33.51 42.36
CA ASN A 681 -8.20 -34.90 42.12
C ASN A 681 -6.71 -34.99 41.76
N PRO A 682 -5.84 -35.37 42.69
CA PRO A 682 -4.38 -35.46 42.48
C PRO A 682 -3.99 -36.36 41.30
N LYS A 683 -4.79 -37.39 41.02
CA LYS A 683 -4.52 -38.29 39.88
C LYS A 683 -4.63 -37.61 38.53
N LEU A 684 -5.56 -36.63 38.38
CA LEU A 684 -5.69 -35.86 37.14
C LEU A 684 -4.52 -34.88 36.99
N ASP A 685 -4.03 -34.32 38.07
CA ASP A 685 -2.82 -33.52 38.10
C ASP A 685 -1.58 -34.31 37.66
N ASP A 686 -1.45 -35.53 38.17
CA ASP A 686 -0.32 -36.42 37.78
C ASP A 686 -0.43 -36.86 36.33
N GLU A 687 -1.65 -37.12 35.82
CA GLU A 687 -1.89 -37.40 34.41
C GLU A 687 -1.52 -36.18 33.54
N LEU A 688 -1.92 -34.97 33.93
CA LEU A 688 -1.56 -33.75 33.22
C LEU A 688 -0.04 -33.52 33.21
N LYS A 689 0.64 -33.67 34.36
CA LYS A 689 2.11 -33.59 34.42
C LYS A 689 2.79 -34.58 33.51
N ALA A 690 2.26 -35.79 33.41
CA ALA A 690 2.79 -36.81 32.49
C ALA A 690 2.61 -36.40 31.01
N ILE A 691 1.46 -35.82 30.66
CA ILE A 691 1.22 -35.28 29.31
C ILE A 691 2.13 -34.08 29.04
N VAL A 692 2.24 -33.12 29.96
CA VAL A 692 3.14 -31.95 29.86
C VAL A 692 4.56 -32.42 29.56
N LYS A 693 5.10 -33.33 30.33
CA LYS A 693 6.45 -33.90 30.12
C LYS A 693 6.62 -34.51 28.71
N LYS A 694 5.62 -35.28 28.24
CA LYS A 694 5.65 -35.85 26.88
C LYS A 694 5.58 -34.76 25.80
N THR A 695 4.72 -33.76 25.99
CA THR A 695 4.58 -32.63 25.06
C THR A 695 5.89 -31.85 24.96
N THR A 696 6.54 -31.50 26.08
CA THR A 696 7.84 -30.84 26.08
C THR A 696 8.91 -31.61 25.32
N ALA A 697 8.99 -32.96 25.58
CA ALA A 697 9.93 -33.80 24.86
C ALA A 697 9.64 -33.87 23.35
N ALA A 698 8.37 -33.89 22.97
CA ALA A 698 7.95 -33.82 21.55
C ALA A 698 8.34 -32.47 20.90
N VAL A 699 8.09 -31.37 21.57
CA VAL A 699 8.50 -30.02 21.09
C VAL A 699 10.03 -29.96 20.90
N GLU A 700 10.81 -30.41 21.88
CA GLU A 700 12.27 -30.43 21.78
C GLU A 700 12.74 -31.36 20.63
N THR A 701 12.09 -32.50 20.41
CA THR A 701 12.45 -33.40 19.34
C THR A 701 12.11 -32.81 17.97
N ALA A 702 10.93 -32.19 17.83
CA ALA A 702 10.53 -31.49 16.62
C ALA A 702 11.47 -30.29 16.34
N GLN A 703 11.82 -29.52 17.37
CA GLN A 703 12.76 -28.42 17.25
C GLN A 703 14.13 -28.87 16.75
N ARG A 704 14.70 -29.91 17.35
CA ARG A 704 16.00 -30.48 16.90
C ARG A 704 15.94 -30.98 15.46
N ARG A 705 14.81 -31.58 15.05
CA ARG A 705 14.60 -32.01 13.66
C ARG A 705 14.59 -30.82 12.71
N LEU A 706 13.85 -29.75 13.04
CA LEU A 706 13.78 -28.54 12.24
C LEU A 706 15.16 -27.87 12.16
N ASP A 707 15.86 -27.72 13.30
CA ASP A 707 17.20 -27.08 13.35
C ASP A 707 18.24 -27.80 12.49
N LYS A 708 18.16 -29.16 12.44
CA LYS A 708 19.05 -29.95 11.59
C LYS A 708 18.84 -29.74 10.09
N HIS A 709 17.63 -29.36 9.68
CA HIS A 709 17.27 -29.22 8.28
C HIS A 709 17.11 -27.75 7.87
N ARG A 710 17.47 -26.80 8.75
CA ARG A 710 17.41 -25.37 8.45
C ARG A 710 18.30 -25.03 7.25
N ASP A 711 17.78 -24.22 6.36
CA ASP A 711 18.51 -23.64 5.27
C ASP A 711 19.07 -22.26 5.68
N LEU A 712 20.22 -22.30 6.36
CA LEU A 712 20.88 -21.09 6.88
C LEU A 712 21.24 -20.09 5.77
N PHE A 713 21.50 -20.59 4.56
CA PHE A 713 21.76 -19.74 3.41
C PHE A 713 20.51 -18.94 3.02
N LEU A 714 19.39 -19.62 2.80
CA LEU A 714 18.14 -18.93 2.48
C LEU A 714 17.72 -17.94 3.55
N GLU A 715 17.88 -18.29 4.82
CA GLU A 715 17.60 -17.38 5.94
C GLU A 715 18.50 -16.15 5.91
N ALA A 716 19.80 -16.32 5.67
CA ALA A 716 20.76 -15.22 5.63
C ALA A 716 20.54 -14.26 4.45
N VAL A 717 20.13 -14.77 3.28
CA VAL A 717 19.90 -13.94 2.09
C VAL A 717 18.52 -13.29 2.04
N SER A 718 17.56 -13.81 2.81
CA SER A 718 16.16 -13.35 2.80
C SER A 718 15.98 -11.97 3.44
N CYS A 719 16.83 -11.57 4.38
CA CYS A 719 16.84 -10.23 4.96
C CYS A 719 18.26 -9.67 5.02
N ARG A 720 18.63 -8.90 4.02
CA ARG A 720 19.93 -8.22 4.02
C ARG A 720 19.83 -6.94 4.83
N ALA A 721 20.50 -6.90 5.98
CA ALA A 721 20.43 -5.82 6.94
C ALA A 721 20.67 -4.44 6.29
N SER A 722 21.70 -4.27 5.44
CA SER A 722 22.05 -2.98 4.85
C SER A 722 20.93 -2.38 3.99
N SER A 723 20.34 -3.16 3.09
CA SER A 723 19.25 -2.67 2.20
C SER A 723 17.90 -2.59 2.91
N ALA A 724 17.62 -3.52 3.82
CA ALA A 724 16.39 -3.56 4.60
C ALA A 724 16.31 -2.40 5.59
N ASP A 725 17.39 -2.12 6.33
CA ASP A 725 17.47 -1.01 7.29
C ASP A 725 17.42 0.35 6.59
N GLN A 726 18.05 0.46 5.40
CA GLN A 726 17.93 1.68 4.60
C GLN A 726 16.49 1.95 4.13
N ALA A 727 15.77 0.91 3.69
CA ALA A 727 14.37 1.04 3.31
C ALA A 727 13.50 1.44 4.50
N LEU A 728 13.72 0.81 5.66
CA LEU A 728 13.02 1.12 6.91
C LEU A 728 13.28 2.56 7.35
N SER A 729 14.54 3.00 7.39
CA SER A 729 14.91 4.37 7.77
C SER A 729 14.27 5.42 6.87
N ARG A 730 14.22 5.16 5.55
CA ARG A 730 13.54 6.06 4.60
C ARG A 730 12.03 6.12 4.83
N MET A 731 11.41 4.99 5.15
CA MET A 731 9.96 4.96 5.43
C MET A 731 9.64 5.72 6.72
N VAL A 732 10.39 5.49 7.80
CA VAL A 732 10.25 6.22 9.08
C VAL A 732 10.47 7.71 8.87
N SER A 733 11.53 8.10 8.16
CA SER A 733 11.78 9.53 7.84
C SER A 733 10.65 10.16 7.02
N SER A 734 9.98 9.38 6.17
CA SER A 734 8.81 9.86 5.41
C SER A 734 7.57 10.03 6.29
N ASP A 735 7.40 9.18 7.29
CA ASP A 735 6.29 9.26 8.24
C ASP A 735 6.43 10.48 9.19
N ASP A 736 7.67 10.86 9.51
CA ASP A 736 7.98 12.01 10.37
C ASP A 736 7.99 13.36 9.62
N ASP A 737 7.94 13.35 8.27
CA ASP A 737 8.00 14.57 7.45
C ASP A 737 6.64 15.30 7.44
N ASP A 738 6.61 16.52 8.02
CA ASP A 738 5.43 17.39 8.07
C ASP A 738 5.12 18.08 6.72
N SER A 739 5.95 17.86 5.70
CA SER A 739 5.82 18.58 4.43
C SER A 739 4.56 18.21 3.66
N LEU A 740 4.00 17.02 3.88
CA LEU A 740 2.77 16.55 3.22
C LEU A 740 1.54 17.26 3.78
N ASP A 741 1.37 17.31 5.10
CA ASP A 741 0.21 17.95 5.72
C ASP A 741 0.18 19.46 5.45
N LEU A 742 1.33 20.14 5.55
CA LEU A 742 1.46 21.55 5.17
C LEU A 742 1.13 21.80 3.68
N PHE A 743 1.57 20.91 2.80
CA PHE A 743 1.28 20.99 1.37
C PHE A 743 -0.20 20.76 1.09
N MET A 744 -0.78 19.69 1.63
CA MET A 744 -2.17 19.33 1.40
C MET A 744 -3.14 20.36 1.95
N ASN A 745 -2.94 20.83 3.19
CA ASN A 745 -3.80 21.86 3.77
C ASN A 745 -3.85 23.11 2.89
N ARG A 746 -2.69 23.61 2.43
CA ARG A 746 -2.63 24.76 1.53
C ARG A 746 -3.26 24.49 0.15
N THR A 747 -3.05 23.30 -0.38
CA THR A 747 -3.61 22.91 -1.68
C THR A 747 -5.13 22.83 -1.61
N LEU A 748 -5.69 22.20 -0.59
CA LEU A 748 -7.12 22.06 -0.39
C LEU A 748 -7.79 23.41 -0.11
N GLU A 749 -7.17 24.27 0.72
CA GLU A 749 -7.62 25.66 0.94
C GLU A 749 -7.64 26.45 -0.38
N THR A 750 -6.58 26.34 -1.19
CA THR A 750 -6.49 27.02 -2.51
C THR A 750 -7.56 26.54 -3.48
N LEU A 751 -7.93 25.25 -3.40
CA LEU A 751 -9.02 24.65 -4.19
C LEU A 751 -10.41 24.89 -3.57
N GLY A 752 -10.50 25.58 -2.43
CA GLY A 752 -11.75 25.90 -1.76
C GLY A 752 -12.42 24.72 -1.06
N ILE A 753 -11.65 23.71 -0.66
CA ILE A 753 -12.13 22.54 0.07
C ILE A 753 -12.04 22.80 1.58
N LEU A 754 -13.06 22.37 2.33
CA LEU A 754 -13.11 22.56 3.77
C LEU A 754 -12.23 21.52 4.48
N VAL A 755 -11.29 22.00 5.27
CA VAL A 755 -10.38 21.16 6.09
C VAL A 755 -10.57 21.54 7.56
N GLU A 756 -10.90 20.56 8.39
CA GLU A 756 -11.06 20.72 9.83
C GLU A 756 -10.04 19.84 10.57
N THR A 757 -9.20 20.43 11.41
CA THR A 757 -8.25 19.66 12.23
C THR A 757 -8.98 19.03 13.41
N LYS A 758 -8.98 17.71 13.49
CA LYS A 758 -9.62 16.93 14.57
C LYS A 758 -8.66 16.57 15.69
N ALA A 759 -7.40 16.29 15.36
CA ALA A 759 -6.34 15.97 16.31
C ALA A 759 -4.98 16.30 15.67
N PRO A 760 -3.87 16.25 16.39
CA PRO A 760 -2.54 16.43 15.79
C PRO A 760 -2.33 15.50 14.61
N ARG A 761 -2.06 16.08 13.42
CA ARG A 761 -1.87 15.38 12.14
C ARG A 761 -3.08 14.51 11.69
N ILE A 762 -4.28 14.81 12.17
CA ILE A 762 -5.54 14.20 11.72
C ILE A 762 -6.49 15.32 11.29
N VAL A 763 -6.96 15.23 10.06
CA VAL A 763 -7.87 16.22 9.46
C VAL A 763 -9.15 15.54 8.98
N PHE A 764 -10.24 16.27 9.06
CA PHE A 764 -11.50 15.92 8.43
C PHE A 764 -11.70 16.80 7.20
N ILE A 765 -11.90 16.17 6.05
CA ILE A 765 -12.07 16.85 4.78
C ILE A 765 -13.50 16.68 4.32
N LYS A 766 -14.15 17.79 4.03
CA LYS A 766 -15.53 17.81 3.55
C LYS A 766 -15.59 18.53 2.19
N PRO A 767 -16.31 17.96 1.21
CA PRO A 767 -16.56 18.65 -0.04
C PRO A 767 -17.26 19.99 0.22
N ASN A 768 -16.81 21.06 -0.44
CA ASN A 768 -17.49 22.33 -0.43
C ASN A 768 -18.41 22.40 -1.66
N PRO A 769 -19.75 22.53 -1.50
CA PRO A 769 -20.67 22.63 -2.63
C PRO A 769 -20.40 23.81 -3.56
N GLU A 770 -19.78 24.88 -3.04
CA GLU A 770 -19.42 26.08 -3.81
C GLU A 770 -18.11 25.94 -4.59
N SER A 771 -17.27 24.93 -4.24
CA SER A 771 -16.05 24.65 -4.98
C SER A 771 -16.35 23.95 -6.30
N PRO A 772 -15.71 24.33 -7.42
CA PRO A 772 -15.83 23.61 -8.68
C PRO A 772 -15.09 22.27 -8.66
N PHE A 773 -14.31 21.97 -7.61
CA PHE A 773 -13.49 20.77 -7.51
C PHE A 773 -14.16 19.70 -6.67
N HIS A 774 -14.31 18.52 -7.26
CA HIS A 774 -14.82 17.33 -6.59
C HIS A 774 -13.72 16.27 -6.54
N PHE A 775 -13.68 15.56 -5.43
CA PHE A 775 -12.78 14.44 -5.21
C PHE A 775 -13.60 13.16 -5.07
N GLU A 776 -13.40 12.22 -5.96
CA GLU A 776 -14.16 10.96 -6.01
C GLU A 776 -14.02 10.12 -4.73
N LEU A 777 -12.82 10.19 -4.10
CA LEU A 777 -12.51 9.47 -2.87
C LEU A 777 -13.13 10.09 -1.62
N VAL A 778 -13.66 11.31 -1.69
CA VAL A 778 -14.25 11.99 -0.52
C VAL A 778 -15.77 11.98 -0.65
N PRO A 779 -16.48 11.24 0.20
CA PRO A 779 -17.95 11.19 0.19
C PRO A 779 -18.55 12.56 0.57
N LYS A 780 -19.82 12.75 0.30
CA LYS A 780 -20.53 14.03 0.58
C LYS A 780 -20.52 14.40 2.06
N GLU A 781 -20.53 13.38 2.92
CA GLU A 781 -20.50 13.52 4.37
C GLU A 781 -19.11 13.97 4.89
N GLY A 782 -18.09 13.82 4.07
CA GLY A 782 -16.70 14.05 4.42
C GLY A 782 -15.99 12.78 4.88
N MET A 783 -14.67 12.88 5.07
CA MET A 783 -13.81 11.76 5.44
C MET A 783 -12.63 12.23 6.28
N SER A 784 -12.21 11.40 7.24
CA SER A 784 -11.02 11.68 8.06
C SER A 784 -9.76 11.14 7.41
N PHE A 785 -8.67 11.90 7.53
CA PHE A 785 -7.36 11.51 7.03
C PHE A 785 -6.30 11.72 8.11
N ALA A 786 -5.35 10.79 8.19
CA ALA A 786 -4.20 10.87 9.09
C ALA A 786 -2.90 11.01 8.27
N TYR A 787 -2.05 11.95 8.65
CA TYR A 787 -0.73 12.17 8.03
C TYR A 787 0.41 11.41 8.71
N HIS A 788 0.09 10.65 9.78
CA HIS A 788 1.07 9.87 10.51
C HIS A 788 0.61 8.42 10.64
N ARG A 789 1.50 7.49 10.30
CA ARG A 789 1.19 6.04 10.25
C ARG A 789 0.70 5.49 11.60
N ALA A 790 1.35 5.86 12.72
CA ALA A 790 0.93 5.39 14.03
C ALA A 790 -0.50 5.82 14.38
N ALA A 791 -0.89 7.05 14.00
CA ALA A 791 -2.26 7.52 14.18
C ALA A 791 -3.24 6.75 13.27
N ALA A 792 -2.87 6.50 12.01
CA ALA A 792 -3.68 5.73 11.09
C ALA A 792 -3.84 4.25 11.49
N CYS A 793 -2.83 3.65 12.13
CA CYS A 793 -2.91 2.28 12.66
C CYS A 793 -3.85 2.15 13.85
N THR A 794 -4.04 3.23 14.63
CA THR A 794 -4.92 3.23 15.80
C THR A 794 -6.34 3.70 15.50
N ARG A 795 -6.58 4.35 14.35
CA ARG A 795 -7.88 4.91 13.96
C ARG A 795 -8.33 4.37 12.61
N GLU A 796 -9.31 3.47 12.62
CA GLU A 796 -9.85 2.89 11.38
C GLU A 796 -10.69 3.87 10.56
N ASP A 797 -11.27 4.88 11.22
CA ASP A 797 -12.05 5.94 10.59
C ASP A 797 -11.20 6.96 9.81
N ALA A 798 -9.87 6.90 9.93
CA ALA A 798 -8.96 7.82 9.26
C ALA A 798 -8.12 7.11 8.20
N HIS A 799 -8.22 7.56 6.96
CA HIS A 799 -7.38 7.07 5.86
C HIS A 799 -5.96 7.62 5.99
N PHE A 800 -4.96 6.74 5.76
CA PHE A 800 -3.57 7.15 5.86
C PHE A 800 -3.10 7.85 4.58
N LEU A 801 -2.70 9.12 4.68
CA LEU A 801 -2.17 9.89 3.57
C LEU A 801 -0.65 9.83 3.51
N THR A 802 -0.16 9.46 2.34
CA THR A 802 1.26 9.55 1.96
C THR A 802 1.37 10.23 0.60
N TRP A 803 2.59 10.56 0.18
CA TRP A 803 2.81 11.12 -1.16
C TRP A 803 2.35 10.23 -2.31
N ASP A 804 2.26 8.91 -2.08
CA ASP A 804 1.79 7.92 -3.06
C ASP A 804 0.26 7.72 -3.04
N HIS A 805 -0.46 8.37 -2.12
CA HIS A 805 -1.89 8.15 -1.96
C HIS A 805 -2.68 8.76 -3.13
N PRO A 806 -3.68 8.04 -3.71
CA PRO A 806 -4.46 8.53 -4.85
C PRO A 806 -5.10 9.90 -4.62
N PHE A 807 -5.60 10.19 -3.42
CA PHE A 807 -6.16 11.49 -3.07
C PHE A 807 -5.13 12.64 -3.19
N VAL A 808 -3.88 12.39 -2.79
CA VAL A 808 -2.79 13.38 -2.92
C VAL A 808 -2.46 13.61 -4.39
N ALA A 809 -2.41 12.54 -5.19
CA ALA A 809 -2.22 12.64 -6.63
C ALA A 809 -3.35 13.44 -7.29
N GLN A 810 -4.62 13.15 -6.96
CA GLN A 810 -5.78 13.91 -7.45
C GLN A 810 -5.71 15.39 -7.05
N ALA A 811 -5.32 15.72 -5.82
CA ALA A 811 -5.20 17.12 -5.36
C ALA A 811 -4.12 17.86 -6.16
N ILE A 812 -2.99 17.22 -6.42
CA ILE A 812 -1.92 17.77 -7.28
C ILE A 812 -2.45 17.98 -8.69
N ASP A 813 -3.12 17.00 -9.28
CA ASP A 813 -3.63 17.07 -10.65
C ASP A 813 -4.71 18.16 -10.79
N ARG A 814 -5.61 18.31 -9.80
CA ARG A 814 -6.61 19.37 -9.78
C ARG A 814 -5.96 20.77 -9.74
N LEU A 815 -4.91 20.93 -8.93
CA LEU A 815 -4.16 22.19 -8.90
C LEU A 815 -3.46 22.47 -10.24
N LEU A 816 -2.85 21.47 -10.85
CA LEU A 816 -2.08 21.63 -12.09
C LEU A 816 -2.93 21.83 -13.34
N VAL A 817 -4.17 21.34 -13.36
CA VAL A 817 -5.12 21.56 -14.46
C VAL A 817 -5.62 23.04 -14.48
N THR A 818 -5.57 23.75 -13.35
CA THR A 818 -5.97 25.16 -13.29
C THR A 818 -4.84 26.09 -13.72
N ALA A 819 -5.17 27.37 -13.93
CA ALA A 819 -4.16 28.43 -14.10
C ALA A 819 -3.63 28.99 -12.77
N ILE A 820 -4.09 28.46 -11.63
CA ILE A 820 -3.70 28.92 -10.28
C ILE A 820 -2.19 28.73 -10.10
N GLY A 821 -1.48 29.78 -9.73
CA GLY A 821 -0.05 29.76 -9.47
C GLY A 821 0.85 29.69 -10.70
N ASN A 822 0.32 29.88 -11.92
CA ASN A 822 1.13 29.77 -13.13
C ASN A 822 1.92 31.05 -13.45
N THR A 823 1.59 32.20 -12.85
CA THR A 823 2.31 33.47 -13.05
C THR A 823 2.54 34.21 -11.75
N ALA A 824 3.72 34.81 -11.60
CA ALA A 824 4.03 35.66 -10.47
C ALA A 824 4.93 36.83 -10.88
N TYR A 825 4.83 37.93 -10.13
CA TYR A 825 5.78 39.02 -10.18
C TYR A 825 6.35 39.27 -8.80
N VAL A 826 7.70 39.23 -8.70
CA VAL A 826 8.41 39.36 -7.44
C VAL A 826 9.55 40.38 -7.54
N VAL A 827 9.89 40.96 -6.40
CA VAL A 827 10.94 41.96 -6.29
C VAL A 827 11.97 41.47 -5.26
N TRP A 828 13.23 41.56 -5.67
CA TRP A 828 14.40 41.40 -4.78
C TRP A 828 14.99 42.79 -4.58
N GLU A 829 14.87 43.36 -3.41
CA GLU A 829 15.40 44.64 -3.06
C GLU A 829 16.93 44.58 -2.96
N ASP A 830 17.63 45.27 -3.84
CA ASP A 830 19.08 45.39 -3.87
C ASP A 830 19.46 46.74 -4.47
N GLU A 831 20.10 47.61 -3.68
CA GLU A 831 20.50 48.96 -4.11
C GLU A 831 21.60 48.95 -5.17
N ARG A 832 22.35 47.86 -5.32
CA ARG A 832 23.54 47.71 -6.18
C ARG A 832 23.24 47.08 -7.55
N ALA A 833 22.06 46.54 -7.74
CA ALA A 833 21.70 45.85 -8.97
C ALA A 833 20.48 46.46 -9.66
N GLN A 834 20.45 46.38 -10.98
CA GLN A 834 19.27 46.72 -11.78
C GLN A 834 19.11 45.65 -12.86
N ILE A 835 18.54 44.54 -12.48
CA ILE A 835 18.41 43.36 -13.33
C ILE A 835 16.97 42.91 -13.37
N VAL A 836 16.48 42.63 -14.59
CA VAL A 836 15.19 41.98 -14.81
C VAL A 836 15.47 40.57 -15.27
N LEU A 837 14.88 39.60 -14.58
CA LEU A 837 15.00 38.17 -14.86
C LEU A 837 13.62 37.59 -15.15
N ILE A 838 13.57 36.61 -16.02
CA ILE A 838 12.41 35.74 -16.21
C ILE A 838 12.77 34.30 -15.83
N GLU A 839 11.98 33.73 -14.95
CA GLU A 839 12.06 32.35 -14.60
C GLU A 839 10.92 31.59 -15.25
N GLY A 840 11.26 30.54 -15.98
CA GLY A 840 10.30 29.61 -16.55
C GLY A 840 10.44 28.21 -15.95
N ILE A 841 9.32 27.61 -15.62
CA ILE A 841 9.23 26.20 -15.25
C ILE A 841 8.44 25.51 -16.32
N TYR A 842 9.11 24.59 -16.98
CA TYR A 842 8.56 23.78 -18.05
C TYR A 842 8.34 22.38 -17.58
N LEU A 843 7.33 21.70 -18.13
CA LEU A 843 7.08 20.29 -17.92
C LEU A 843 7.53 19.54 -19.17
N ALA A 844 8.55 18.71 -19.01
CA ALA A 844 9.03 17.81 -20.04
C ALA A 844 8.35 16.45 -19.89
N THR A 845 7.62 16.01 -20.92
CA THR A 845 6.92 14.73 -20.95
C THR A 845 7.29 13.98 -22.21
N PRO A 846 7.47 12.65 -22.17
CA PRO A 846 7.55 11.87 -23.39
C PRO A 846 6.22 11.90 -24.13
N ARG A 847 6.22 11.70 -25.44
CA ARG A 847 4.97 11.50 -26.19
C ARG A 847 4.38 10.17 -25.76
N SER A 848 3.22 10.26 -25.12
CA SER A 848 2.56 9.12 -24.56
C SER A 848 1.75 8.33 -25.57
N SER A 849 1.68 7.03 -25.39
CA SER A 849 0.75 6.09 -25.99
C SER A 849 0.37 5.06 -24.93
N ALA A 850 -0.28 3.97 -25.27
CA ALA A 850 -0.74 2.90 -24.38
C ALA A 850 0.29 2.30 -23.38
N HIS A 851 1.54 2.79 -23.36
CA HIS A 851 2.64 2.34 -22.48
C HIS A 851 3.02 3.34 -21.38
N ASP A 852 2.10 4.19 -20.96
CA ASP A 852 2.36 5.33 -20.06
C ASP A 852 3.08 4.98 -18.77
N HIS A 853 2.72 3.87 -18.12
CA HIS A 853 3.34 3.47 -16.85
C HIS A 853 4.81 3.09 -17.00
N LEU A 854 5.20 2.51 -18.11
CA LEU A 854 6.58 2.12 -18.39
C LEU A 854 7.45 3.32 -18.69
N VAL A 855 6.93 4.22 -19.52
CA VAL A 855 7.64 5.46 -19.90
C VAL A 855 7.79 6.35 -18.66
N ALA A 856 6.73 6.52 -17.88
CA ALA A 856 6.73 7.32 -16.65
C ALA A 856 7.68 6.78 -15.57
N ARG A 857 8.04 5.50 -15.60
CA ARG A 857 9.05 4.92 -14.71
C ARG A 857 10.44 5.53 -14.93
N TYR A 858 10.80 5.84 -16.17
CA TYR A 858 12.13 6.36 -16.56
C TYR A 858 12.12 7.86 -16.75
N MET A 859 11.07 8.41 -17.38
CA MET A 859 10.88 9.83 -17.58
C MET A 859 9.46 10.25 -17.16
N PRO A 860 9.19 10.37 -15.85
CA PRO A 860 7.94 10.98 -15.40
C PRO A 860 7.86 12.44 -15.87
N PRO A 861 6.68 13.08 -15.82
CA PRO A 861 6.58 14.50 -16.06
C PRO A 861 7.64 15.28 -15.25
N THR A 862 8.66 15.79 -15.94
CA THR A 862 9.89 16.30 -15.31
C THR A 862 9.91 17.82 -15.39
N PRO A 863 9.93 18.53 -14.25
CA PRO A 863 10.04 19.99 -14.25
C PRO A 863 11.46 20.41 -14.68
N VAL A 864 11.51 21.29 -15.68
CA VAL A 864 12.73 21.91 -16.19
C VAL A 864 12.67 23.41 -15.85
N ARG A 865 13.51 23.86 -14.95
CA ARG A 865 13.59 25.25 -14.52
C ARG A 865 14.72 25.96 -15.25
N VAL A 866 14.43 27.13 -15.83
CA VAL A 866 15.41 28.04 -16.48
C VAL A 866 15.17 29.46 -15.99
N VAL A 867 16.25 30.21 -15.79
CA VAL A 867 16.21 31.63 -15.44
C VAL A 867 17.09 32.39 -16.43
N ILE A 868 16.50 33.40 -17.10
CA ILE A 868 17.20 34.22 -18.12
C ILE A 868 17.17 35.69 -17.69
N SER A 869 18.31 36.37 -17.80
CA SER A 869 18.40 37.82 -17.61
C SER A 869 17.89 38.62 -18.82
N HIS A 870 17.68 39.93 -18.65
CA HIS A 870 17.34 40.81 -19.74
C HIS A 870 18.43 40.97 -20.80
N GLU A 871 19.67 40.56 -20.47
CA GLU A 871 20.83 40.42 -21.39
C GLU A 871 20.91 39.07 -22.08
N PHE A 872 19.89 38.21 -21.88
CA PHE A 872 19.76 36.86 -22.43
C PHE A 872 20.75 35.81 -21.86
N GLU A 873 21.34 36.10 -20.71
CA GLU A 873 22.25 35.18 -20.03
C GLU A 873 21.48 34.15 -19.18
N ASP A 874 22.01 32.91 -19.11
CA ASP A 874 21.45 31.86 -18.28
C ASP A 874 21.94 31.99 -16.83
N MET A 875 21.05 32.48 -16.00
CA MET A 875 21.28 32.76 -14.57
C MET A 875 20.76 31.63 -13.64
N SER A 876 20.42 30.46 -14.17
CA SER A 876 19.76 29.38 -13.42
C SER A 876 20.61 28.86 -12.25
N SER A 877 21.94 28.85 -12.39
CA SER A 877 22.88 28.38 -11.35
C SER A 877 23.02 29.36 -10.20
N GLU A 878 22.99 30.66 -10.48
CA GLU A 878 23.10 31.73 -9.49
C GLU A 878 21.78 31.94 -8.75
N TYR A 879 20.67 31.99 -9.51
CA TYR A 879 19.34 32.22 -8.97
C TYR A 879 18.60 30.89 -8.74
N THR A 880 19.11 30.09 -7.80
CA THR A 880 18.43 28.84 -7.42
C THR A 880 17.06 29.10 -6.82
N SER A 881 16.16 28.10 -6.87
CA SER A 881 14.80 28.24 -6.33
C SER A 881 14.80 28.62 -4.85
N GLU A 882 15.73 28.08 -4.07
CA GLU A 882 15.88 28.37 -2.64
C GLU A 882 16.30 29.81 -2.39
N VAL A 883 17.31 30.28 -3.10
CA VAL A 883 17.82 31.66 -2.99
C VAL A 883 16.72 32.65 -3.37
N VAL A 884 16.09 32.44 -4.53
CA VAL A 884 15.04 33.35 -5.01
C VAL A 884 13.88 33.41 -4.00
N ASN A 885 13.35 32.24 -3.57
CA ASN A 885 12.19 32.22 -2.68
C ASN A 885 12.46 32.84 -1.29
N LYS A 886 13.71 32.81 -0.83
CA LYS A 886 14.13 33.44 0.43
C LYS A 886 14.21 34.98 0.30
N MET A 887 14.72 35.48 -0.82
CA MET A 887 15.09 36.86 -0.99
C MET A 887 13.98 37.74 -1.56
N VAL A 888 12.97 37.19 -2.23
CA VAL A 888 11.95 37.97 -2.96
C VAL A 888 10.69 38.24 -2.11
N ARG A 889 10.05 39.38 -2.44
CA ARG A 889 8.71 39.76 -1.96
C ARG A 889 7.73 39.89 -3.14
N ASN A 890 6.42 39.87 -2.86
CA ASN A 890 5.40 40.10 -3.88
C ASN A 890 5.60 41.50 -4.50
N GLY A 891 5.64 41.54 -5.83
CA GLY A 891 5.67 42.79 -6.57
C GLY A 891 4.25 43.34 -6.80
N ARG A 892 4.13 44.68 -7.00
CA ARG A 892 2.84 45.33 -7.27
C ARG A 892 2.50 45.19 -8.76
N ARG A 893 1.27 44.80 -9.08
CA ARG A 893 0.77 44.65 -10.47
C ARG A 893 0.87 45.96 -11.30
N GLU A 894 0.73 47.11 -10.64
CA GLU A 894 0.85 48.45 -11.26
C GLU A 894 2.21 48.64 -11.92
N TRP A 895 3.29 48.05 -11.36
CA TRP A 895 4.61 48.16 -11.96
C TRP A 895 4.65 47.52 -13.35
N ILE A 896 4.05 46.32 -13.53
CA ILE A 896 3.97 45.66 -14.84
C ILE A 896 3.18 46.51 -15.82
N ARG A 897 2.03 47.07 -15.39
CA ARG A 897 1.18 47.94 -16.23
C ARG A 897 1.91 49.22 -16.67
N ASN A 898 2.61 49.87 -15.76
CA ASN A 898 3.37 51.07 -16.02
C ASN A 898 4.58 50.85 -16.93
N ASN A 899 5.15 49.62 -16.93
CA ASN A 899 6.30 49.25 -17.75
C ASN A 899 5.89 48.32 -18.91
N ALA A 900 4.64 48.29 -19.32
CA ALA A 900 4.14 47.39 -20.35
C ALA A 900 4.90 47.49 -21.69
N ARG A 901 5.18 48.74 -22.18
CA ARG A 901 5.93 48.96 -23.43
C ARG A 901 7.36 48.42 -23.39
N PRO A 902 8.21 48.75 -22.41
CA PRO A 902 9.53 48.13 -22.28
C PRO A 902 9.47 46.58 -22.18
N LEU A 903 8.54 46.05 -21.40
CA LEU A 903 8.36 44.60 -21.24
C LEU A 903 7.97 43.89 -22.54
N HIS A 904 7.05 44.48 -23.33
CA HIS A 904 6.69 43.98 -24.66
C HIS A 904 7.86 43.90 -25.62
N ASN A 905 8.84 44.75 -25.49
CA ASN A 905 10.03 44.77 -26.32
C ASN A 905 11.06 43.68 -25.92
N ILE A 906 11.24 43.48 -24.63
CA ILE A 906 12.29 42.62 -24.09
C ILE A 906 11.82 41.17 -23.90
N LEU A 907 10.61 40.95 -23.38
CA LEU A 907 10.10 39.63 -23.02
C LEU A 907 10.05 38.62 -24.17
N PRO A 908 9.70 38.99 -25.43
CA PRO A 908 9.73 38.02 -26.53
C PRO A 908 11.13 37.44 -26.81
N GLY A 909 12.17 38.27 -26.64
CA GLY A 909 13.58 37.85 -26.75
C GLY A 909 13.97 36.88 -25.60
N MET A 910 13.62 37.28 -24.38
CA MET A 910 13.86 36.45 -23.19
C MET A 910 13.14 35.11 -23.28
N MET A 911 11.88 35.07 -23.74
CA MET A 911 11.11 33.84 -23.94
C MET A 911 11.70 32.91 -24.98
N ARG A 912 12.20 33.44 -26.11
CA ARG A 912 12.92 32.62 -27.13
C ARG A 912 14.13 31.94 -26.53
N ASN A 913 14.95 32.67 -25.78
CA ASN A 913 16.13 32.12 -25.11
C ASN A 913 15.74 31.13 -24.02
N LEU A 914 14.69 31.42 -23.25
CA LEU A 914 14.15 30.55 -22.21
C LEU A 914 13.71 29.20 -22.83
N ASN A 915 12.93 29.24 -23.91
CA ASN A 915 12.47 28.03 -24.63
C ASN A 915 13.65 27.21 -25.18
N GLN A 916 14.61 27.86 -25.84
CA GLN A 916 15.79 27.16 -26.37
C GLN A 916 16.61 26.45 -25.30
N ARG A 917 16.82 27.10 -24.15
CA ARG A 917 17.53 26.50 -23.03
C ARG A 917 16.75 25.36 -22.40
N ALA A 918 15.44 25.52 -22.24
CA ALA A 918 14.57 24.47 -21.71
C ALA A 918 14.52 23.25 -22.67
N GLU A 919 14.43 23.46 -24.00
CA GLU A 919 14.49 22.38 -24.98
C GLU A 919 15.81 21.61 -24.94
N HIS A 920 16.93 22.34 -24.80
CA HIS A 920 18.23 21.69 -24.70
C HIS A 920 18.29 20.79 -23.45
N ARG A 921 17.91 21.31 -22.27
CA ARG A 921 17.86 20.52 -21.03
C ARG A 921 16.90 19.35 -21.11
N MET A 922 15.74 19.52 -21.75
CA MET A 922 14.77 18.46 -22.00
C MET A 922 15.38 17.31 -22.81
N ARG A 923 16.11 17.61 -23.91
CA ARG A 923 16.77 16.59 -24.75
C ARG A 923 17.83 15.81 -23.97
N GLU A 924 18.60 16.49 -23.12
CA GLU A 924 19.57 15.82 -22.24
C GLU A 924 18.89 14.88 -21.26
N LEU A 925 17.79 15.31 -20.63
CA LEU A 925 17.02 14.48 -19.67
C LEU A 925 16.41 13.27 -20.36
N ALA A 926 15.85 13.44 -21.56
CA ALA A 926 15.28 12.35 -22.35
C ALA A 926 16.34 11.34 -22.78
N GLY A 927 17.52 11.82 -23.22
CA GLY A 927 18.65 10.95 -23.54
C GLY A 927 19.15 10.13 -22.36
N LYS A 928 19.26 10.77 -21.16
CA LYS A 928 19.61 10.07 -19.91
C LYS A 928 18.56 9.03 -19.54
N ALA A 929 17.26 9.35 -19.68
CA ALA A 929 16.17 8.43 -19.38
C ALA A 929 16.16 7.21 -20.32
N ALA A 930 16.36 7.43 -21.62
CA ALA A 930 16.47 6.37 -22.61
C ALA A 930 17.66 5.43 -22.33
N LEU A 931 18.83 5.99 -22.01
CA LEU A 931 20.01 5.22 -21.65
C LEU A 931 19.81 4.42 -20.35
N GLN A 932 19.20 5.03 -19.34
CA GLN A 932 18.88 4.36 -18.06
C GLN A 932 17.92 3.19 -18.29
N MET A 933 16.86 3.38 -19.08
CA MET A 933 15.91 2.32 -19.46
C MET A 933 16.63 1.16 -20.15
N GLU A 934 17.40 1.47 -21.18
CA GLU A 934 18.12 0.47 -21.96
C GLU A 934 19.12 -0.31 -21.08
N THR A 935 19.85 0.38 -20.21
CA THR A 935 20.79 -0.24 -19.30
C THR A 935 20.11 -1.21 -18.32
N ILE A 936 18.98 -0.81 -17.71
CA ILE A 936 18.26 -1.65 -16.76
C ILE A 936 17.65 -2.86 -17.45
N LEU A 937 16.94 -2.67 -18.57
CA LEU A 937 16.28 -3.75 -19.28
C LEU A 937 17.27 -4.72 -19.96
N SER A 938 18.39 -4.20 -20.48
CA SER A 938 19.46 -5.06 -21.03
C SER A 938 20.17 -5.86 -19.93
N ALA A 939 20.33 -5.31 -18.73
CA ALA A 939 20.84 -6.04 -17.57
C ALA A 939 19.89 -7.18 -17.17
N ASP A 940 18.55 -6.95 -17.24
CA ASP A 940 17.55 -7.99 -17.00
C ASP A 940 17.60 -9.09 -18.05
N ILE A 941 17.73 -8.76 -19.32
CA ILE A 941 17.93 -9.74 -20.41
C ILE A 941 19.20 -10.55 -20.17
N ALA A 942 20.33 -9.89 -19.89
CA ALA A 942 21.59 -10.56 -19.63
C ALA A 942 21.53 -11.51 -18.44
N ARG A 943 20.77 -11.15 -17.40
CA ARG A 943 20.50 -11.98 -16.24
C ARG A 943 19.69 -13.21 -16.61
N LEU A 944 18.56 -13.04 -17.34
CA LEU A 944 17.71 -14.15 -17.79
C LEU A 944 18.47 -15.14 -18.69
N LYS A 945 19.39 -14.65 -19.52
CA LYS A 945 20.23 -15.47 -20.39
C LYS A 945 21.28 -16.32 -19.63
N ARG A 946 21.63 -15.94 -18.39
CA ARG A 946 22.56 -16.73 -17.55
C ARG A 946 21.87 -17.91 -16.84
N LEU A 947 20.55 -17.84 -16.65
CA LEU A 947 19.76 -18.89 -16.05
C LEU A 947 19.49 -20.01 -17.05
N ALA A 948 19.14 -21.20 -16.55
CA ALA A 948 18.77 -22.33 -17.43
C ALA A 948 17.68 -21.92 -18.42
N GLU A 949 17.82 -22.33 -19.69
CA GLU A 949 16.92 -21.93 -20.74
C GLU A 949 15.56 -22.62 -20.61
N THR A 950 14.49 -21.83 -20.36
CA THR A 950 13.10 -22.30 -20.30
C THR A 950 12.24 -21.55 -21.30
N LYS A 951 11.11 -22.14 -21.74
CA LYS A 951 10.17 -21.49 -22.67
C LYS A 951 9.66 -20.17 -22.09
N ARG A 952 9.37 -20.15 -20.79
CA ARG A 952 8.90 -18.96 -20.08
C ARG A 952 9.95 -17.85 -20.10
N ARG A 953 11.22 -18.16 -19.82
CA ARG A 953 12.31 -17.17 -19.84
C ARG A 953 12.55 -16.63 -21.24
N LYS A 954 12.45 -17.47 -22.28
CA LYS A 954 12.50 -17.01 -23.67
C LYS A 954 11.38 -16.03 -23.99
N ALA A 955 10.16 -16.33 -23.56
CA ALA A 955 9.02 -15.43 -23.76
C ALA A 955 9.20 -14.11 -22.99
N GLU A 956 9.74 -14.16 -21.76
CA GLU A 956 10.04 -12.96 -20.94
C GLU A 956 11.13 -12.10 -21.60
N ILE A 957 12.22 -12.70 -22.11
CA ILE A 957 13.28 -11.99 -22.85
C ILE A 957 12.69 -11.29 -24.08
N LYS A 958 11.91 -12.02 -24.87
CA LYS A 958 11.26 -11.46 -26.06
C LYS A 958 10.35 -10.28 -25.71
N ARG A 959 9.55 -10.40 -24.65
CA ARG A 959 8.69 -9.31 -24.17
C ARG A 959 9.51 -8.07 -23.75
N ILE A 960 10.65 -8.25 -23.06
CA ILE A 960 11.51 -7.14 -22.66
C ILE A 960 12.16 -6.50 -23.90
N GLU A 961 12.59 -7.28 -24.90
CA GLU A 961 13.13 -6.79 -26.16
C GLU A 961 12.09 -5.98 -26.95
N GLU A 962 10.86 -6.48 -27.05
CA GLU A 962 9.72 -5.76 -27.65
C GLU A 962 9.42 -4.47 -26.89
N GLN A 963 9.47 -4.50 -25.56
CA GLN A 963 9.28 -3.33 -24.70
C GLN A 963 10.36 -2.26 -24.95
N ILE A 964 11.64 -2.63 -25.04
CA ILE A 964 12.72 -1.69 -25.38
C ILE A 964 12.45 -1.06 -26.75
N ALA A 965 12.11 -1.88 -27.75
CA ALA A 965 11.86 -1.41 -29.12
C ALA A 965 10.66 -0.43 -29.20
N ALA A 966 9.59 -0.70 -28.45
CA ALA A 966 8.40 0.16 -28.43
C ALA A 966 8.61 1.46 -27.62
N THR A 967 9.39 1.41 -26.53
CA THR A 967 9.51 2.54 -25.59
C THR A 967 10.64 3.50 -25.98
N LYS A 968 11.75 3.02 -26.53
CA LYS A 968 12.91 3.86 -26.89
C LYS A 968 12.56 5.02 -27.82
N PRO A 969 11.73 4.88 -28.89
CA PRO A 969 11.33 5.99 -29.75
C PRO A 969 10.56 7.10 -29.04
N LEU A 970 9.84 6.79 -27.96
CA LEU A 970 9.04 7.77 -27.21
C LEU A 970 9.90 8.83 -26.50
N PHE A 971 11.17 8.50 -26.23
CA PHE A 971 12.13 9.47 -25.67
C PHE A 971 12.80 10.36 -26.72
N SER A 972 12.70 10.02 -28.01
CA SER A 972 13.38 10.79 -29.08
C SER A 972 12.74 12.15 -29.38
N ALA A 973 11.43 12.30 -29.10
CA ALA A 973 10.69 13.53 -29.35
C ALA A 973 9.78 13.90 -28.14
N PRO A 974 10.36 14.24 -27.00
CA PRO A 974 9.58 14.64 -25.84
C PRO A 974 8.86 15.96 -26.08
N MET A 975 7.74 16.17 -25.42
CA MET A 975 6.99 17.44 -25.41
C MET A 975 7.48 18.34 -24.28
N LEU A 976 7.49 19.64 -24.53
CA LEU A 976 7.84 20.65 -23.56
C LEU A 976 6.71 21.68 -23.46
N VAL A 977 6.12 21.81 -22.28
CA VAL A 977 5.04 22.77 -22.03
C VAL A 977 5.49 23.74 -20.94
N CYS A 978 5.36 25.06 -21.20
CA CYS A 978 5.61 26.08 -20.19
C CYS A 978 4.44 26.11 -19.20
N ASP A 979 4.69 25.68 -17.96
CA ASP A 979 3.69 25.59 -16.90
C ASP A 979 3.63 26.85 -16.04
N GLN A 980 4.81 27.43 -15.72
CA GLN A 980 4.88 28.62 -14.88
C GLN A 980 5.87 29.64 -15.42
N LEU A 981 5.55 30.92 -15.23
CA LEU A 981 6.45 32.05 -15.49
C LEU A 981 6.46 33.01 -14.28
N ARG A 982 7.66 33.42 -13.89
CA ARG A 982 7.85 34.44 -12.86
C ARG A 982 8.76 35.51 -13.35
N LEU A 983 8.25 36.75 -13.34
CA LEU A 983 9.07 37.95 -13.58
C LEU A 983 9.72 38.32 -12.25
N LEU A 984 11.03 38.48 -12.23
CA LEU A 984 11.80 38.89 -11.06
C LEU A 984 12.55 40.19 -11.39
N ARG A 985 12.31 41.23 -10.58
CA ARG A 985 13.09 42.45 -10.60
C ARG A 985 14.03 42.49 -9.41
N ARG A 986 15.32 42.61 -9.64
CA ARG A 986 16.33 42.87 -8.61
C ARG A 986 16.79 44.30 -8.78
N GLY A 987 16.58 45.13 -7.76
CA GLY A 987 16.91 46.55 -7.85
C GLY A 987 16.45 47.39 -6.64
N PRO A 988 16.74 48.69 -6.60
CA PRO A 988 16.38 49.54 -5.50
C PRO A 988 14.86 49.65 -5.33
N SER A 989 14.43 49.89 -4.09
CA SER A 989 13.01 50.04 -3.73
C SER A 989 12.44 51.31 -4.39
N GLY A 990 11.39 51.16 -5.21
CA GLY A 990 10.57 52.30 -5.67
C GLY A 990 10.91 52.94 -7.02
N LYS A 991 11.91 52.54 -7.79
CA LYS A 991 12.20 53.11 -9.12
C LYS A 991 11.73 52.18 -10.26
N GLY A 992 11.25 52.80 -11.35
CA GLY A 992 10.97 52.11 -12.62
C GLY A 992 12.24 51.48 -13.22
N ILE A 993 12.09 50.75 -14.35
CA ILE A 993 13.23 50.20 -15.12
C ILE A 993 14.13 51.34 -15.52
#